data_b949908fc751ea52d7d6a440b1973c7e
#
_entry.id   b949908fc751ea52d7d6a440b1973c7e
#
_cell.length_a   1.000
_cell.length_b   1.000
_cell.length_c   1.000
_cell.angle_alpha   90.00
_cell.angle_beta   90.00
_cell.angle_gamma   90.00
#
_symmetry.space_group_name_H-M   'P 1'
#
loop_
_entity.id
_entity.type
_entity.pdbx_description
1 polymer ?
#
loop_
_entity_poly.entity_id
_entity_poly.type
_entity_poly.pdbx_seq_one_letter_code
_entity_poly.pdbx_strand_id
1 'polypeptide(L)'
;MEYNFRDIEQKWQETWKKEGTYKVQTGDRKPKFYVLNMFPYPSGAGLHVGHPLGYIASDIYARYQRLCGRNVLNPMGYDAYGLPAEQYAIQTGQHPAVTTQQNIAHYREQLDKIGFSFDWDREVRTCDPAYYKWTQWAFERMFSSYYDYAKQQARPIVELVAHFEQYGTEHLDAAQSEAIDFTADEWQQMSDVQHEEVLMNFRIAYLGETMVNWCPALGTVLANDEVVDGVSARGGHPVVQKKMRQWCLRVSAYAKRLLEGLETLDWSDSIKETQRNWIGRSEGTEMNFSVKDSDVRFTIFTTRADTIFGVTFMVLAPESDLVKRLTTPEQYTQVEAYVAATTKRTERERIADRKVSGVFTGSYAIHPFTGESIPIWISDYVLSGYGTGAIMAVPAHDSRDYAFARHFGLPIIPLIEGADVQEESFDAKEGIVMNSPCAGNPSLDGFSLNGLSVKEAIVAAKQFVESHGLGRIKTNFRLRDAIFSRQRYWGEPFPVYYKHGMPYLVPEECLPLELPEVDKFLPTESGEPPLGNARRWAWDEAARCVTDNSRIDHQTVFPIELSTMPGFAGSSAYYLRYMDPHNSQALVGKEAVDYWQQVDLYVGGSEHATGHLIYSRFWNKFLFDLGISVCDEPFRKLINQGMIQGRSNFVYRIKNTNTFVSHGLKDAYDVTPLHVDVNLVSSDILDTEAFRAWRPEYCDADFILENGRYVCGWAVEKMSKSMFNVVNPDLIVEKYGADTLRLYEMFLGPISQSKPWDSNGIDGCFRFLKRAWNLFFEGEEWAVTETEPTPESLKTLHKLIKKVTEDIEVFAYNTSVPAFMIAVSEWGQQKCHSRLVLETFVILLAPFAPHIAEELWHRLGHAETVCDATWPQFNEAFLKEDTVTLGISFNGKTRFTLDFPVDADKAAIEKAALEAEQSRKYLEGMEVAKVIVVPGRIVNIVLKK
;
A
#
# COMPACT_ATOMS: atom_id res chain seq x y z
N MET A 1 12.71 -44.54 -10.60
CA MET A 1 13.68 -43.43 -10.80
C MET A 1 13.48 -42.41 -9.71
N GLU A 2 14.56 -41.99 -8.99
CA GLU A 2 14.43 -41.02 -7.90
C GLU A 2 14.21 -39.59 -8.43
N TYR A 3 13.37 -38.84 -7.74
CA TYR A 3 13.14 -37.42 -8.01
C TYR A 3 14.34 -36.59 -7.51
N ASN A 4 15.23 -36.21 -8.42
CA ASN A 4 16.37 -35.34 -8.15
C ASN A 4 16.01 -33.88 -8.52
N PHE A 5 15.38 -33.16 -7.59
CA PHE A 5 14.95 -31.78 -7.80
C PHE A 5 16.11 -30.82 -8.10
N ARG A 6 17.29 -31.03 -7.52
CA ARG A 6 18.45 -30.14 -7.72
C ARG A 6 18.89 -30.08 -9.18
N ASP A 7 19.08 -31.26 -9.78
CA ASP A 7 19.49 -31.34 -11.19
C ASP A 7 18.39 -30.84 -12.14
N ILE A 8 17.11 -31.15 -11.81
CA ILE A 8 15.96 -30.73 -12.59
C ILE A 8 15.82 -29.22 -12.57
N GLU A 9 15.85 -28.60 -11.38
CA GLU A 9 15.68 -27.15 -11.23
C GLU A 9 16.83 -26.39 -11.89
N GLN A 10 18.07 -26.78 -11.67
CA GLN A 10 19.23 -26.17 -12.30
C GLN A 10 19.15 -26.25 -13.84
N LYS A 11 18.86 -27.44 -14.38
CA LYS A 11 18.72 -27.66 -15.81
C LYS A 11 17.72 -26.70 -16.45
N TRP A 12 16.53 -26.56 -15.85
CA TRP A 12 15.47 -25.78 -16.46
C TRP A 12 15.67 -24.28 -16.28
N GLN A 13 16.20 -23.83 -15.15
CA GLN A 13 16.58 -22.42 -14.96
C GLN A 13 17.62 -21.97 -15.98
N GLU A 14 18.64 -22.78 -16.24
CA GLU A 14 19.65 -22.51 -17.26
C GLU A 14 19.05 -22.53 -18.69
N THR A 15 18.14 -23.48 -18.97
CA THR A 15 17.47 -23.60 -20.27
C THR A 15 16.59 -22.38 -20.54
N TRP A 16 15.70 -22.02 -19.62
CA TRP A 16 14.82 -20.85 -19.78
C TRP A 16 15.59 -19.55 -19.98
N LYS A 17 16.70 -19.38 -19.26
CA LYS A 17 17.57 -18.22 -19.41
C LYS A 17 18.24 -18.19 -20.77
N LYS A 18 18.78 -19.33 -21.24
CA LYS A 18 19.48 -19.44 -22.51
C LYS A 18 18.54 -19.22 -23.69
N GLU A 19 17.33 -19.76 -23.63
CA GLU A 19 16.36 -19.71 -24.73
C GLU A 19 15.51 -18.43 -24.69
N GLY A 20 15.55 -17.66 -23.59
CA GLY A 20 14.70 -16.48 -23.39
C GLY A 20 13.21 -16.83 -23.38
N THR A 21 12.85 -17.95 -22.73
CA THR A 21 11.50 -18.55 -22.73
C THR A 21 10.40 -17.57 -22.36
N TYR A 22 10.70 -16.64 -21.47
CA TYR A 22 9.70 -15.68 -20.94
C TYR A 22 9.81 -14.29 -21.58
N LYS A 23 10.67 -14.13 -22.58
CA LYS A 23 10.80 -12.89 -23.32
C LYS A 23 9.55 -12.62 -24.15
N VAL A 24 9.02 -11.42 -24.02
CA VAL A 24 7.78 -11.01 -24.67
C VAL A 24 7.99 -9.89 -25.67
N GLN A 25 7.21 -9.90 -26.76
CA GLN A 25 7.25 -8.87 -27.78
C GLN A 25 6.01 -7.99 -27.73
N THR A 26 6.21 -6.69 -27.94
CA THR A 26 5.12 -5.73 -28.14
C THR A 26 4.52 -5.94 -29.54
N GLY A 27 3.18 -5.84 -29.64
CA GLY A 27 2.51 -5.97 -30.94
C GLY A 27 2.25 -7.41 -31.41
N ASP A 28 2.37 -8.42 -30.52
CA ASP A 28 1.98 -9.79 -30.82
C ASP A 28 0.48 -9.88 -31.19
N ARG A 29 0.12 -10.87 -32.01
CA ARG A 29 -1.28 -11.13 -32.42
C ARG A 29 -2.13 -11.69 -31.30
N LYS A 30 -1.50 -12.30 -30.30
CA LYS A 30 -2.20 -12.82 -29.11
C LYS A 30 -2.74 -11.64 -28.27
N PRO A 31 -3.89 -11.80 -27.62
CA PRO A 31 -4.36 -10.80 -26.67
C PRO A 31 -3.34 -10.59 -25.55
N LYS A 32 -3.07 -9.33 -25.23
CA LYS A 32 -2.12 -8.96 -24.17
C LYS A 32 -2.64 -9.33 -22.78
N PHE A 33 -1.73 -9.61 -21.87
CA PHE A 33 -1.99 -9.61 -20.43
C PHE A 33 -0.79 -9.08 -19.66
N TYR A 34 -0.95 -8.05 -18.88
CA TYR A 34 0.12 -7.42 -18.13
C TYR A 34 -0.01 -7.74 -16.65
N VAL A 35 0.87 -8.58 -16.13
CA VAL A 35 1.02 -8.89 -14.70
C VAL A 35 2.17 -8.08 -14.13
N LEU A 36 1.96 -7.40 -13.04
CA LEU A 36 2.98 -6.61 -12.36
C LEU A 36 3.01 -6.89 -10.87
N ASN A 37 4.21 -7.04 -10.33
CA ASN A 37 4.46 -7.07 -8.90
C ASN A 37 5.01 -5.72 -8.44
N MET A 38 4.71 -5.33 -7.20
CA MET A 38 5.48 -4.28 -6.56
C MET A 38 6.93 -4.77 -6.43
N PHE A 39 7.84 -4.09 -7.12
CA PHE A 39 9.23 -4.51 -7.18
C PHE A 39 9.96 -4.31 -5.84
N PRO A 40 10.95 -5.17 -5.52
CA PRO A 40 11.59 -5.14 -4.22
C PRO A 40 12.57 -3.97 -4.09
N TYR A 41 12.74 -3.52 -2.85
CA TYR A 41 13.87 -2.70 -2.43
C TYR A 41 15.06 -3.62 -2.07
N PRO A 42 16.20 -3.57 -2.78
CA PRO A 42 17.30 -4.50 -2.58
C PRO A 42 18.09 -4.17 -1.30
N SER A 43 17.73 -4.80 -0.19
CA SER A 43 18.42 -4.67 1.10
C SER A 43 19.51 -5.74 1.25
N GLY A 44 20.55 -5.45 2.06
CA GLY A 44 21.70 -6.34 2.25
C GLY A 44 21.44 -7.71 2.86
N ALA A 45 20.20 -7.98 3.31
CA ALA A 45 19.80 -9.28 3.85
C ALA A 45 19.34 -10.28 2.80
N GLY A 46 19.10 -9.84 1.57
CA GLY A 46 18.37 -10.63 0.61
C GLY A 46 16.89 -10.76 0.94
N LEU A 47 16.21 -11.66 0.23
CA LEU A 47 14.82 -12.01 0.46
C LEU A 47 14.66 -12.86 1.72
N HIS A 48 13.56 -12.73 2.43
CA HIS A 48 13.05 -13.73 3.36
C HIS A 48 11.82 -14.42 2.77
N VAL A 49 11.40 -15.56 3.32
CA VAL A 49 10.28 -16.37 2.80
C VAL A 49 8.95 -15.61 2.68
N GLY A 50 8.80 -14.45 3.28
CA GLY A 50 7.60 -13.63 3.11
C GLY A 50 7.54 -12.82 1.81
N HIS A 51 8.68 -12.55 1.17
CA HIS A 51 8.72 -11.81 -0.09
C HIS A 51 8.17 -12.59 -1.29
N PRO A 52 8.52 -13.89 -1.48
CA PRO A 52 8.07 -14.66 -2.63
C PRO A 52 6.57 -14.90 -2.67
N LEU A 53 5.83 -14.80 -1.57
CA LEU A 53 4.40 -15.08 -1.50
C LEU A 53 3.59 -14.40 -2.62
N GLY A 54 3.73 -13.08 -2.74
CA GLY A 54 3.06 -12.30 -3.80
C GLY A 54 3.58 -12.64 -5.20
N TYR A 55 4.89 -12.82 -5.32
CA TYR A 55 5.55 -13.14 -6.59
C TYR A 55 5.16 -14.53 -7.11
N ILE A 56 5.06 -15.53 -6.24
CA ILE A 56 4.58 -16.87 -6.61
C ILE A 56 3.12 -16.82 -7.05
N ALA A 57 2.28 -16.10 -6.29
CA ALA A 57 0.87 -15.97 -6.61
C ALA A 57 0.65 -15.33 -7.99
N SER A 58 1.36 -14.24 -8.29
CA SER A 58 1.29 -13.58 -9.60
C SER A 58 1.90 -14.41 -10.72
N ASP A 59 2.98 -15.15 -10.45
CA ASP A 59 3.63 -16.01 -11.43
C ASP A 59 2.75 -17.21 -11.84
N ILE A 60 2.02 -17.79 -10.88
CA ILE A 60 1.00 -18.81 -11.18
C ILE A 60 -0.04 -18.25 -12.14
N TYR A 61 -0.54 -17.04 -11.87
CA TYR A 61 -1.53 -16.40 -12.73
C TYR A 61 -0.95 -16.03 -14.11
N ALA A 62 0.29 -15.54 -14.15
CA ALA A 62 1.00 -15.23 -15.40
C ALA A 62 1.15 -16.47 -16.29
N ARG A 63 1.60 -17.59 -15.71
CA ARG A 63 1.73 -18.87 -16.42
C ARG A 63 0.38 -19.41 -16.90
N TYR A 64 -0.64 -19.33 -16.07
CA TYR A 64 -2.01 -19.69 -16.44
C TYR A 64 -2.53 -18.87 -17.63
N GLN A 65 -2.34 -17.55 -17.61
CA GLN A 65 -2.76 -16.68 -18.71
C GLN A 65 -2.02 -16.98 -20.01
N ARG A 66 -0.74 -17.36 -19.92
CA ARG A 66 0.04 -17.80 -21.07
C ARG A 66 -0.51 -19.10 -21.67
N LEU A 67 -0.83 -20.09 -20.82
CA LEU A 67 -1.50 -21.34 -21.21
C LEU A 67 -2.90 -21.10 -21.79
N CYS A 68 -3.57 -20.01 -21.40
CA CYS A 68 -4.84 -19.55 -22.01
C CYS A 68 -4.63 -18.81 -23.35
N GLY A 69 -3.41 -18.79 -23.90
CA GLY A 69 -3.10 -18.24 -25.22
C GLY A 69 -2.88 -16.73 -25.24
N ARG A 70 -2.55 -16.11 -24.13
CA ARG A 70 -2.25 -14.68 -24.05
C ARG A 70 -0.76 -14.37 -24.21
N ASN A 71 -0.46 -13.16 -24.70
CA ASN A 71 0.87 -12.59 -24.67
C ASN A 71 1.06 -11.90 -23.31
N VAL A 72 1.86 -12.51 -22.43
CA VAL A 72 1.95 -12.10 -21.02
C VAL A 72 3.22 -11.31 -20.76
N LEU A 73 3.07 -10.03 -20.38
CA LEU A 73 4.16 -9.21 -19.84
C LEU A 73 4.23 -9.41 -18.32
N ASN A 74 5.33 -10.00 -17.84
CA ASN A 74 5.61 -10.21 -16.42
C ASN A 74 7.05 -9.74 -16.13
N PRO A 75 7.28 -8.42 -15.98
CA PRO A 75 8.59 -7.86 -15.74
C PRO A 75 8.97 -7.86 -14.26
N MET A 76 10.27 -7.69 -14.00
CA MET A 76 10.81 -7.47 -12.66
C MET A 76 11.98 -6.49 -12.71
N GLY A 77 12.21 -5.79 -11.61
CA GLY A 77 13.28 -4.82 -11.43
C GLY A 77 13.46 -4.45 -9.97
N TYR A 78 14.07 -3.30 -9.70
CA TYR A 78 14.45 -2.91 -8.35
C TYR A 78 14.19 -1.44 -8.08
N ASP A 79 13.52 -1.18 -6.94
CA ASP A 79 13.46 0.16 -6.35
C ASP A 79 14.75 0.38 -5.56
N ALA A 80 15.70 1.09 -6.15
CA ALA A 80 17.09 1.03 -5.73
C ALA A 80 17.62 2.32 -5.07
N TYR A 81 16.79 3.36 -4.97
CA TYR A 81 17.10 4.58 -4.22
C TYR A 81 16.51 4.54 -2.80
N GLY A 82 17.08 5.28 -1.88
CA GLY A 82 16.53 5.51 -0.56
C GLY A 82 17.49 5.37 0.61
N LEU A 83 16.97 5.63 1.78
CA LEU A 83 17.69 5.77 3.04
C LEU A 83 18.55 4.56 3.49
N PRO A 84 18.14 3.29 3.29
CA PRO A 84 18.94 2.17 3.80
C PRO A 84 20.33 2.04 3.20
N ALA A 85 20.46 2.25 1.88
CA ALA A 85 21.77 2.20 1.22
C ALA A 85 22.66 3.37 1.65
N GLU A 86 22.06 4.56 1.81
CA GLU A 86 22.80 5.75 2.29
C GLU A 86 23.25 5.60 3.74
N GLN A 87 22.42 5.08 4.64
CA GLN A 87 22.83 4.82 6.02
C GLN A 87 23.98 3.81 6.12
N TYR A 88 23.96 2.77 5.30
CA TYR A 88 25.04 1.83 5.21
C TYR A 88 26.34 2.51 4.70
N ALA A 89 26.21 3.37 3.70
CA ALA A 89 27.33 4.16 3.18
C ALA A 89 27.93 5.10 4.26
N ILE A 90 27.08 5.77 5.05
CA ILE A 90 27.52 6.62 6.17
C ILE A 90 28.30 5.80 7.21
N GLN A 91 27.85 4.61 7.54
CA GLN A 91 28.47 3.74 8.54
C GLN A 91 29.79 3.13 8.07
N THR A 92 29.89 2.80 6.79
CA THR A 92 31.02 2.01 6.25
C THR A 92 32.01 2.82 5.42
N GLY A 93 31.61 4.02 4.98
CA GLY A 93 32.35 4.82 4.00
C GLY A 93 32.30 4.28 2.57
N GLN A 94 31.51 3.20 2.32
CA GLN A 94 31.36 2.63 0.99
C GLN A 94 30.28 3.39 0.20
N HIS A 95 30.55 3.67 -1.09
CA HIS A 95 29.58 4.37 -1.94
C HIS A 95 28.25 3.58 -2.06
N PRO A 96 27.06 4.23 -1.92
CA PRO A 96 25.77 3.55 -1.93
C PRO A 96 25.52 2.72 -3.20
N ALA A 97 26.01 3.17 -4.36
CA ALA A 97 25.89 2.44 -5.63
C ALA A 97 26.51 1.05 -5.59
N VAL A 98 27.68 0.90 -4.92
CA VAL A 98 28.40 -0.39 -4.82
C VAL A 98 27.57 -1.39 -4.02
N THR A 99 27.08 -0.98 -2.85
CA THR A 99 26.22 -1.81 -1.99
C THR A 99 24.92 -2.16 -2.70
N THR A 100 24.29 -1.19 -3.35
CA THR A 100 23.05 -1.40 -4.09
C THR A 100 23.23 -2.42 -5.21
N GLN A 101 24.34 -2.33 -5.98
CA GLN A 101 24.65 -3.28 -7.05
C GLN A 101 24.87 -4.70 -6.51
N GLN A 102 25.58 -4.85 -5.41
CA GLN A 102 25.78 -6.15 -4.76
C GLN A 102 24.46 -6.76 -4.28
N ASN A 103 23.59 -5.94 -3.68
CA ASN A 103 22.28 -6.37 -3.20
C ASN A 103 21.37 -6.78 -4.36
N ILE A 104 21.36 -6.03 -5.46
CA ILE A 104 20.61 -6.38 -6.68
C ILE A 104 21.07 -7.73 -7.21
N ALA A 105 22.38 -7.97 -7.29
CA ALA A 105 22.93 -9.24 -7.78
C ALA A 105 22.46 -10.42 -6.89
N HIS A 106 22.47 -10.23 -5.57
CA HIS A 106 22.00 -11.26 -4.64
C HIS A 106 20.49 -11.52 -4.76
N TYR A 107 19.67 -10.46 -4.83
CA TYR A 107 18.23 -10.60 -5.06
C TYR A 107 17.93 -11.31 -6.38
N ARG A 108 18.67 -10.97 -7.45
CA ARG A 108 18.53 -11.62 -8.74
C ARG A 108 18.81 -13.12 -8.66
N GLU A 109 19.88 -13.51 -8.00
CA GLU A 109 20.21 -14.92 -7.79
C GLU A 109 19.10 -15.68 -7.04
N GLN A 110 18.54 -15.08 -5.98
CA GLN A 110 17.46 -15.68 -5.22
C GLN A 110 16.18 -15.83 -6.06
N LEU A 111 15.81 -14.81 -6.85
CA LEU A 111 14.65 -14.85 -7.72
C LEU A 111 14.80 -15.87 -8.84
N ASP A 112 15.99 -15.95 -9.44
CA ASP A 112 16.30 -16.94 -10.50
C ASP A 112 16.16 -18.37 -9.95
N LYS A 113 16.63 -18.65 -8.73
CA LYS A 113 16.51 -19.96 -8.07
C LYS A 113 15.06 -20.39 -7.81
N ILE A 114 14.14 -19.45 -7.57
CA ILE A 114 12.72 -19.77 -7.34
C ILE A 114 12.00 -20.09 -8.66
N GLY A 115 12.58 -19.72 -9.79
CA GLY A 115 12.09 -20.09 -11.12
C GLY A 115 10.86 -19.32 -11.58
N PHE A 116 10.87 -18.00 -11.42
CA PHE A 116 9.81 -17.12 -11.91
C PHE A 116 9.83 -16.96 -13.44
N SER A 117 8.67 -16.69 -14.02
CA SER A 117 8.50 -16.40 -15.46
C SER A 117 8.71 -14.91 -15.77
N PHE A 118 9.72 -14.28 -15.18
CA PHE A 118 10.01 -12.88 -15.43
C PHE A 118 10.72 -12.66 -16.77
N ASP A 119 10.29 -11.62 -17.49
CA ASP A 119 11.01 -11.11 -18.65
C ASP A 119 12.14 -10.15 -18.20
N TRP A 120 13.30 -10.71 -17.96
CA TRP A 120 14.47 -9.98 -17.48
C TRP A 120 15.09 -9.02 -18.52
N ASP A 121 14.75 -9.13 -19.78
CA ASP A 121 15.17 -8.11 -20.77
C ASP A 121 14.51 -6.76 -20.52
N ARG A 122 13.46 -6.75 -19.69
CA ARG A 122 12.73 -5.55 -19.29
C ARG A 122 13.06 -5.09 -17.88
N GLU A 123 14.15 -5.58 -17.29
CA GLU A 123 14.61 -5.15 -15.97
C GLU A 123 14.84 -3.63 -15.93
N VAL A 124 14.34 -2.99 -14.89
CA VAL A 124 14.60 -1.59 -14.59
C VAL A 124 15.16 -1.44 -13.17
N ARG A 125 15.99 -0.41 -12.98
CA ARG A 125 16.56 -0.02 -11.70
C ARG A 125 16.36 1.47 -11.52
N THR A 126 15.69 1.89 -10.48
CA THR A 126 15.37 3.32 -10.31
C THR A 126 16.61 4.20 -10.14
N CYS A 127 17.76 3.62 -9.74
CA CYS A 127 19.02 4.33 -9.60
C CYS A 127 19.85 4.45 -10.89
N ASP A 128 19.43 3.81 -11.99
CA ASP A 128 20.15 3.93 -13.24
C ASP A 128 19.83 5.26 -13.95
N PRO A 129 20.84 6.00 -14.43
CA PRO A 129 20.64 7.27 -15.14
C PRO A 129 19.67 7.15 -16.34
N ALA A 130 19.74 6.06 -17.10
CA ALA A 130 18.81 5.80 -18.20
C ALA A 130 17.35 5.63 -17.77
N TYR A 131 17.12 5.25 -16.49
CA TYR A 131 15.79 5.17 -15.90
C TYR A 131 15.35 6.51 -15.31
N TYR A 132 16.13 7.09 -14.37
CA TYR A 132 15.69 8.30 -13.67
C TYR A 132 15.72 9.57 -14.54
N LYS A 133 16.34 9.54 -15.72
CA LYS A 133 16.08 10.54 -16.77
C LYS A 133 14.59 10.83 -16.94
N TRP A 134 13.75 9.78 -16.91
CA TRP A 134 12.32 9.91 -17.13
C TRP A 134 11.58 10.38 -15.88
N THR A 135 12.12 10.14 -14.71
CA THR A 135 11.63 10.76 -13.46
C THR A 135 11.89 12.26 -13.47
N GLN A 136 13.10 12.68 -13.89
CA GLN A 136 13.46 14.08 -14.06
C GLN A 136 12.59 14.76 -15.12
N TRP A 137 12.42 14.13 -16.28
CA TRP A 137 11.54 14.61 -17.33
C TRP A 137 10.08 14.79 -16.84
N ALA A 138 9.53 13.85 -16.10
CA ALA A 138 8.19 13.97 -15.56
C ALA A 138 8.07 15.14 -14.58
N PHE A 139 9.09 15.36 -13.74
CA PHE A 139 9.16 16.55 -12.88
C PHE A 139 9.15 17.85 -13.69
N GLU A 140 9.93 17.95 -14.76
CA GLU A 140 9.95 19.12 -15.64
C GLU A 140 8.58 19.39 -16.28
N ARG A 141 7.88 18.32 -16.69
CA ARG A 141 6.50 18.44 -17.20
C ARG A 141 5.54 18.93 -16.13
N MET A 142 5.64 18.44 -14.89
CA MET A 142 4.82 18.93 -13.76
C MET A 142 5.15 20.38 -13.40
N PHE A 143 6.41 20.77 -13.44
CA PHE A 143 6.83 22.16 -13.24
C PHE A 143 6.29 23.09 -14.33
N SER A 144 6.23 22.62 -15.57
CA SER A 144 5.74 23.38 -16.74
C SER A 144 4.22 23.28 -16.94
N SER A 145 3.47 22.81 -15.94
CA SER A 145 2.03 22.62 -15.99
C SER A 145 1.32 23.23 -14.79
N TYR A 146 0.06 23.62 -15.00
CA TYR A 146 -0.89 23.97 -13.95
C TYR A 146 -2.15 23.08 -14.06
N TYR A 147 -2.98 23.03 -13.04
CA TYR A 147 -4.22 22.26 -13.06
C TYR A 147 -5.43 23.17 -13.25
N ASP A 148 -6.15 22.95 -14.33
CA ASP A 148 -7.38 23.66 -14.69
C ASP A 148 -8.60 22.91 -14.12
N TYR A 149 -9.28 23.48 -13.13
CA TYR A 149 -10.46 22.86 -12.52
C TYR A 149 -11.68 22.83 -13.44
N ALA A 150 -11.83 23.83 -14.34
CA ALA A 150 -12.93 23.84 -15.28
C ALA A 150 -12.84 22.69 -16.31
N LYS A 151 -11.62 22.34 -16.72
CA LYS A 151 -11.34 21.23 -17.63
C LYS A 151 -11.02 19.93 -16.89
N GLN A 152 -10.80 19.96 -15.58
CA GLN A 152 -10.40 18.83 -14.75
C GLN A 152 -9.16 18.11 -15.27
N GLN A 153 -8.14 18.85 -15.68
CA GLN A 153 -6.89 18.31 -16.23
C GLN A 153 -5.70 19.25 -16.06
N ALA A 154 -4.49 18.70 -16.15
CA ALA A 154 -3.27 19.47 -16.28
C ALA A 154 -3.21 20.16 -17.65
N ARG A 155 -2.72 21.41 -17.67
CA ARG A 155 -2.53 22.22 -18.88
C ARG A 155 -1.14 22.85 -18.87
N PRO A 156 -0.55 23.12 -20.05
CA PRO A 156 0.74 23.80 -20.13
C PRO A 156 0.71 25.18 -19.47
N ILE A 157 1.72 25.52 -18.69
CA ILE A 157 1.81 26.81 -17.98
C ILE A 157 1.75 28.02 -18.92
N VAL A 158 2.18 27.89 -20.17
CA VAL A 158 2.11 28.95 -21.17
C VAL A 158 0.67 29.40 -21.50
N GLU A 159 -0.30 28.51 -21.34
CA GLU A 159 -1.72 28.86 -21.49
C GLU A 159 -2.18 29.75 -20.33
N LEU A 160 -1.67 29.52 -19.12
CA LEU A 160 -1.94 30.35 -17.97
C LEU A 160 -1.31 31.75 -18.13
N VAL A 161 -0.08 31.81 -18.65
CA VAL A 161 0.58 33.09 -18.98
C VAL A 161 -0.24 33.90 -19.97
N ALA A 162 -0.71 33.28 -21.06
CA ALA A 162 -1.55 33.94 -22.04
C ALA A 162 -2.90 34.42 -21.45
N HIS A 163 -3.45 33.69 -20.48
CA HIS A 163 -4.64 34.11 -19.74
C HIS A 163 -4.34 35.35 -18.88
N PHE A 164 -3.22 35.40 -18.17
CA PHE A 164 -2.80 36.52 -17.34
C PHE A 164 -2.52 37.80 -18.16
N GLU A 165 -1.93 37.64 -19.34
CA GLU A 165 -1.69 38.74 -20.27
C GLU A 165 -2.99 39.41 -20.76
N GLN A 166 -4.06 38.64 -20.86
CA GLN A 166 -5.33 39.11 -21.38
C GLN A 166 -6.32 39.52 -20.29
N TYR A 167 -6.41 38.79 -19.20
CA TYR A 167 -7.47 38.89 -18.20
C TYR A 167 -6.97 39.03 -16.76
N GLY A 168 -5.67 38.97 -16.51
CA GLY A 168 -5.19 38.83 -15.14
C GLY A 168 -5.72 37.54 -14.52
N THR A 169 -6.21 37.63 -13.29
CA THR A 169 -6.84 36.48 -12.58
C THR A 169 -8.33 36.39 -12.80
N GLU A 170 -8.95 37.28 -13.59
CA GLU A 170 -10.39 37.27 -13.86
C GLU A 170 -10.77 35.96 -14.58
N HIS A 171 -11.88 35.35 -14.15
CA HIS A 171 -12.42 34.09 -14.69
C HIS A 171 -11.49 32.86 -14.58
N LEU A 172 -10.47 32.94 -13.77
CA LEU A 172 -9.54 31.81 -13.56
C LEU A 172 -10.12 30.80 -12.57
N ASP A 173 -10.20 29.50 -12.97
CA ASP A 173 -10.53 28.38 -12.09
C ASP A 173 -9.39 27.38 -12.14
N ALA A 174 -8.31 27.68 -11.43
CA ALA A 174 -7.09 26.89 -11.41
C ALA A 174 -6.65 26.56 -9.98
N ALA A 175 -5.97 25.42 -9.83
CA ALA A 175 -5.36 25.07 -8.56
C ALA A 175 -4.23 26.02 -8.21
N GLN A 176 -4.24 26.54 -6.98
CA GLN A 176 -3.26 27.51 -6.48
C GLN A 176 -2.97 27.28 -5.00
N SER A 177 -1.80 27.68 -4.53
CA SER A 177 -1.41 27.57 -3.14
C SER A 177 -2.06 28.64 -2.28
N GLU A 178 -2.07 29.88 -2.77
CA GLU A 178 -2.66 31.06 -2.14
C GLU A 178 -3.57 31.78 -3.13
N ALA A 179 -4.67 32.30 -2.66
CA ALA A 179 -5.56 33.12 -3.49
C ALA A 179 -4.87 34.46 -3.75
N ILE A 180 -4.62 34.74 -5.02
CA ILE A 180 -4.06 36.01 -5.47
C ILE A 180 -4.99 36.63 -6.50
N ASP A 181 -4.98 37.94 -6.56
CA ASP A 181 -5.82 38.71 -7.49
C ASP A 181 -5.01 39.86 -8.09
N PHE A 182 -5.02 39.97 -9.42
CA PHE A 182 -4.38 41.04 -10.20
C PHE A 182 -4.97 41.16 -11.57
N THR A 183 -4.87 42.36 -12.16
CA THR A 183 -5.33 42.68 -13.49
C THR A 183 -4.27 42.35 -14.55
N ALA A 184 -4.67 42.35 -15.84
CA ALA A 184 -3.72 42.20 -16.94
C ALA A 184 -2.65 43.31 -16.98
N ASP A 185 -3.03 44.53 -16.65
CA ASP A 185 -2.09 45.67 -16.60
C ASP A 185 -1.07 45.51 -15.46
N GLU A 186 -1.50 45.02 -14.30
CA GLU A 186 -0.60 44.71 -13.18
C GLU A 186 0.36 43.55 -13.53
N TRP A 187 -0.11 42.50 -14.19
CA TRP A 187 0.74 41.45 -14.71
C TRP A 187 1.86 41.98 -15.62
N GLN A 188 1.50 42.86 -16.60
CA GLN A 188 2.49 43.43 -17.54
C GLN A 188 3.52 44.33 -16.85
N GLN A 189 3.24 44.87 -15.67
CA GLN A 189 4.16 45.70 -14.91
C GLN A 189 5.07 44.90 -13.98
N MET A 190 4.81 43.62 -13.78
CA MET A 190 5.63 42.75 -12.97
C MET A 190 7.02 42.51 -13.59
N SER A 191 8.02 42.37 -12.74
CA SER A 191 9.36 41.90 -13.18
C SER A 191 9.34 40.40 -13.46
N ASP A 192 10.35 39.89 -14.17
CA ASP A 192 10.50 38.45 -14.43
C ASP A 192 10.48 37.61 -13.16
N VAL A 193 11.11 38.11 -12.07
CA VAL A 193 11.08 37.42 -10.77
C VAL A 193 9.67 37.34 -10.20
N GLN A 194 8.89 38.42 -10.28
CA GLN A 194 7.50 38.43 -9.80
C GLN A 194 6.60 37.55 -10.67
N HIS A 195 6.83 37.48 -11.98
CA HIS A 195 6.13 36.51 -12.85
C HIS A 195 6.37 35.08 -12.37
N GLU A 196 7.63 34.70 -12.11
CA GLU A 196 7.96 33.37 -11.65
C GLU A 196 7.39 33.05 -10.25
N GLU A 197 7.36 34.04 -9.35
CA GLU A 197 6.71 33.88 -8.03
C GLU A 197 5.21 33.62 -8.19
N VAL A 198 4.53 34.38 -9.05
CA VAL A 198 3.10 34.14 -9.36
C VAL A 198 2.90 32.78 -10.00
N LEU A 199 3.68 32.41 -11.01
CA LEU A 199 3.55 31.10 -11.67
C LEU A 199 3.81 29.93 -10.70
N MET A 200 4.75 30.10 -9.77
CA MET A 200 5.03 29.10 -8.74
C MET A 200 3.80 28.77 -7.89
N ASN A 201 2.90 29.73 -7.68
CA ASN A 201 1.65 29.56 -6.98
C ASN A 201 0.68 28.60 -7.68
N PHE A 202 0.84 28.34 -8.99
CA PHE A 202 -0.07 27.52 -9.82
C PHE A 202 0.56 26.21 -10.32
N ARG A 203 1.88 26.11 -10.37
CA ARG A 203 2.59 24.95 -10.91
C ARG A 203 2.20 23.64 -10.17
N ILE A 204 2.14 22.52 -10.89
CA ILE A 204 1.88 21.20 -10.31
C ILE A 204 3.07 20.75 -9.45
N ALA A 205 4.30 20.91 -9.97
CA ALA A 205 5.51 20.82 -9.14
C ALA A 205 5.96 22.21 -8.76
N TYR A 206 5.95 22.54 -7.48
CA TYR A 206 6.22 23.88 -6.98
C TYR A 206 7.14 23.88 -5.76
N LEU A 207 7.83 25.00 -5.57
CA LEU A 207 8.70 25.25 -4.42
C LEU A 207 7.95 26.11 -3.41
N GLY A 208 7.67 25.56 -2.25
CA GLY A 208 6.89 26.23 -1.21
C GLY A 208 7.44 26.04 0.19
N GLU A 209 7.06 26.92 1.11
CA GLU A 209 7.34 26.73 2.53
C GLU A 209 6.23 25.88 3.18
N THR A 210 6.62 24.74 3.74
CA THR A 210 5.67 23.81 4.35
C THR A 210 6.20 23.24 5.66
N MET A 211 5.29 22.79 6.51
CA MET A 211 5.63 22.01 7.70
C MET A 211 6.03 20.61 7.32
N VAL A 212 7.19 20.17 7.73
CA VAL A 212 7.78 18.87 7.39
C VAL A 212 8.12 18.06 8.63
N ASN A 213 8.15 16.75 8.48
CA ASN A 213 8.65 15.81 9.48
C ASN A 213 10.17 15.77 9.40
N TRP A 214 10.84 16.63 10.13
CA TRP A 214 12.30 16.70 10.19
C TRP A 214 12.86 15.72 11.22
N CYS A 215 13.79 14.88 10.81
CA CYS A 215 14.52 13.98 11.71
C CYS A 215 15.97 14.46 11.86
N PRO A 216 16.34 15.14 12.98
CA PRO A 216 17.70 15.66 13.16
C PRO A 216 18.78 14.58 13.12
N ALA A 217 18.50 13.40 13.68
CA ALA A 217 19.45 12.29 13.72
C ALA A 217 19.73 11.68 12.35
N LEU A 218 18.77 11.72 11.44
CA LEU A 218 18.92 11.26 10.06
C LEU A 218 19.29 12.40 9.10
N GLY A 219 19.22 13.67 9.54
CA GLY A 219 19.53 14.83 8.72
C GLY A 219 18.62 15.03 7.51
N THR A 220 17.37 14.54 7.57
CA THR A 220 16.47 14.55 6.41
C THR A 220 15.01 14.72 6.81
N VAL A 221 14.20 15.14 5.83
CA VAL A 221 12.73 15.11 5.90
C VAL A 221 12.22 13.69 5.66
N LEU A 222 11.21 13.30 6.44
CA LEU A 222 10.54 12.00 6.33
C LEU A 222 9.11 12.19 5.82
N ALA A 223 8.64 11.26 5.00
CA ALA A 223 7.24 11.17 4.62
C ALA A 223 6.36 10.76 5.82
N ASN A 224 5.04 10.96 5.75
CA ASN A 224 4.15 10.63 6.85
C ASN A 224 4.12 9.13 7.19
N ASP A 225 4.29 8.29 6.20
CA ASP A 225 4.39 6.82 6.33
C ASP A 225 5.75 6.35 6.88
N GLU A 226 6.78 7.21 6.85
CA GLU A 226 8.09 6.97 7.46
C GLU A 226 8.14 7.36 8.95
N VAL A 227 7.04 7.89 9.52
CA VAL A 227 6.96 8.31 10.93
C VAL A 227 5.89 7.49 11.67
N VAL A 228 6.30 6.84 12.75
CA VAL A 228 5.43 6.04 13.63
C VAL A 228 5.60 6.51 15.05
N ASP A 229 4.52 6.91 15.69
CA ASP A 229 4.51 7.36 17.10
C ASP A 229 5.50 8.51 17.43
N GLY A 230 5.68 9.45 16.46
CA GLY A 230 6.58 10.60 16.63
C GLY A 230 8.05 10.28 16.44
N VAL A 231 8.39 9.06 16.03
CA VAL A 231 9.76 8.66 15.73
C VAL A 231 9.86 8.11 14.31
N SER A 232 11.06 8.12 13.75
CA SER A 232 11.31 7.52 12.43
C SER A 232 11.03 6.01 12.48
N ALA A 233 10.34 5.48 11.49
CA ALA A 233 10.07 4.04 11.35
C ALA A 233 11.36 3.21 11.31
N ARG A 234 12.45 3.84 10.92
CA ARG A 234 13.80 3.25 10.92
C ARG A 234 14.67 3.96 11.95
N GLY A 235 15.23 3.19 12.86
CA GLY A 235 16.14 3.67 13.90
C GLY A 235 15.44 4.27 15.12
N GLY A 236 14.12 4.52 15.10
CA GLY A 236 13.35 5.02 16.23
C GLY A 236 13.79 6.42 16.70
N HIS A 237 14.30 7.27 15.80
CA HIS A 237 14.81 8.59 16.14
C HIS A 237 13.66 9.62 16.26
N PRO A 238 13.72 10.55 17.23
CA PRO A 238 12.72 11.60 17.36
C PRO A 238 12.57 12.43 16.08
N VAL A 239 11.31 12.71 15.71
CA VAL A 239 10.93 13.53 14.57
C VAL A 239 10.26 14.81 15.08
N VAL A 240 10.62 15.95 14.52
CA VAL A 240 10.07 17.27 14.89
C VAL A 240 9.40 17.91 13.68
N GLN A 241 8.36 18.70 13.95
CA GLN A 241 7.76 19.54 12.92
C GLN A 241 8.62 20.78 12.69
N LYS A 242 8.98 21.05 11.43
CA LYS A 242 9.80 22.19 11.05
C LYS A 242 9.26 22.83 9.77
N LYS A 243 9.16 24.17 9.74
CA LYS A 243 8.84 24.89 8.51
C LYS A 243 10.11 24.97 7.64
N MET A 244 10.02 24.43 6.44
CA MET A 244 11.15 24.40 5.49
C MET A 244 10.67 24.67 4.07
N ARG A 245 11.52 25.29 3.26
CA ARG A 245 11.32 25.43 1.82
C ARG A 245 11.55 24.07 1.16
N GLN A 246 10.56 23.55 0.46
CA GLN A 246 10.54 22.19 -0.09
C GLN A 246 9.90 22.19 -1.47
N TRP A 247 10.37 21.30 -2.34
CA TRP A 247 9.59 20.90 -3.52
C TRP A 247 8.34 20.14 -3.10
N CYS A 248 7.23 20.47 -3.71
CA CYS A 248 5.94 19.85 -3.47
C CYS A 248 5.29 19.46 -4.80
N LEU A 249 4.48 18.40 -4.78
CA LEU A 249 3.60 18.04 -5.89
C LEU A 249 2.16 18.28 -5.49
N ARG A 250 1.41 18.98 -6.34
CA ARG A 250 0.01 19.39 -6.13
C ARG A 250 -0.96 18.21 -6.36
N VAL A 251 -0.77 17.14 -5.59
CA VAL A 251 -1.63 15.93 -5.60
C VAL A 251 -3.07 16.27 -5.23
N SER A 252 -3.25 17.25 -4.35
CA SER A 252 -4.57 17.72 -3.90
C SER A 252 -5.44 18.23 -5.05
N ALA A 253 -4.86 18.77 -6.12
CA ALA A 253 -5.60 19.21 -7.31
C ALA A 253 -6.33 18.05 -8.02
N TYR A 254 -5.81 16.83 -7.91
CA TYR A 254 -6.37 15.62 -8.48
C TYR A 254 -7.33 14.87 -7.54
N ALA A 255 -7.57 15.37 -6.33
CA ALA A 255 -8.33 14.67 -5.29
C ALA A 255 -9.69 14.16 -5.77
N LYS A 256 -10.45 14.98 -6.51
CA LYS A 256 -11.74 14.60 -7.11
C LYS A 256 -11.59 13.42 -8.06
N ARG A 257 -10.69 13.50 -9.03
CA ARG A 257 -10.44 12.43 -10.02
C ARG A 257 -9.89 11.15 -9.36
N LEU A 258 -9.03 11.29 -8.34
CA LEU A 258 -8.54 10.15 -7.54
C LEU A 258 -9.69 9.46 -6.81
N LEU A 259 -10.66 10.21 -6.30
CA LEU A 259 -11.81 9.64 -5.62
C LEU A 259 -12.78 8.94 -6.60
N GLU A 260 -13.15 9.62 -7.68
CA GLU A 260 -14.06 9.12 -8.71
C GLU A 260 -13.50 7.87 -9.43
N GLY A 261 -12.21 7.86 -9.70
CA GLY A 261 -11.53 6.75 -10.37
C GLY A 261 -11.60 5.42 -9.59
N LEU A 262 -11.79 5.45 -8.26
CA LEU A 262 -11.92 4.23 -7.46
C LEU A 262 -13.10 3.35 -7.88
N GLU A 263 -14.16 3.94 -8.44
CA GLU A 263 -15.35 3.20 -8.87
C GLU A 263 -15.09 2.31 -10.09
N THR A 264 -14.06 2.61 -10.87
CA THR A 264 -13.69 1.85 -12.08
C THR A 264 -12.73 0.70 -11.81
N LEU A 265 -12.19 0.59 -10.58
CA LEU A 265 -11.12 -0.33 -10.21
C LEU A 265 -11.68 -1.63 -9.61
N ASP A 266 -11.11 -2.77 -10.02
CA ASP A 266 -11.36 -4.08 -9.40
C ASP A 266 -10.38 -4.28 -8.21
N TRP A 267 -10.59 -3.47 -7.17
CA TRP A 267 -9.83 -3.48 -5.94
C TRP A 267 -10.73 -3.87 -4.78
N SER A 268 -10.16 -4.40 -3.70
CA SER A 268 -10.92 -4.72 -2.50
C SER A 268 -11.57 -3.49 -1.88
N ASP A 269 -12.77 -3.66 -1.30
CA ASP A 269 -13.49 -2.58 -0.63
C ASP A 269 -12.65 -1.94 0.48
N SER A 270 -11.86 -2.75 1.19
CA SER A 270 -10.96 -2.26 2.26
C SER A 270 -9.93 -1.25 1.73
N ILE A 271 -9.30 -1.52 0.60
CA ILE A 271 -8.32 -0.60 -0.01
C ILE A 271 -9.01 0.65 -0.54
N LYS A 272 -10.15 0.49 -1.23
CA LYS A 272 -10.94 1.63 -1.72
C LYS A 272 -11.36 2.55 -0.58
N GLU A 273 -11.85 1.98 0.52
CA GLU A 273 -12.28 2.74 1.69
C GLU A 273 -11.09 3.43 2.38
N THR A 274 -9.95 2.76 2.47
CA THR A 274 -8.72 3.37 2.99
C THR A 274 -8.33 4.60 2.17
N GLN A 275 -8.39 4.52 0.84
CA GLN A 275 -8.11 5.66 -0.04
C GLN A 275 -9.20 6.75 0.04
N ARG A 276 -10.49 6.38 0.08
CA ARG A 276 -11.58 7.36 0.28
C ARG A 276 -11.38 8.16 1.57
N ASN A 277 -11.05 7.46 2.66
CA ASN A 277 -10.77 8.09 3.94
C ASN A 277 -9.52 8.96 3.92
N TRP A 278 -8.48 8.56 3.21
CA TRP A 278 -7.25 9.35 3.07
C TRP A 278 -7.47 10.61 2.23
N ILE A 279 -8.17 10.49 1.10
CA ILE A 279 -8.56 11.64 0.26
C ILE A 279 -9.52 12.54 1.01
N GLY A 280 -10.46 11.97 1.76
CA GLY A 280 -11.27 12.64 2.78
C GLY A 280 -12.12 13.77 2.20
N ARG A 281 -13.02 13.47 1.24
CA ARG A 281 -13.99 14.44 0.71
C ARG A 281 -14.95 14.90 1.80
N SER A 282 -15.06 16.19 1.97
CA SER A 282 -16.09 16.83 2.81
C SER A 282 -16.72 17.99 2.06
N GLU A 283 -18.05 18.03 2.02
CA GLU A 283 -18.81 19.12 1.46
C GLU A 283 -19.35 19.99 2.60
N GLY A 284 -19.04 21.26 2.57
CA GLY A 284 -19.39 22.22 3.60
C GLY A 284 -19.57 23.61 3.05
N THR A 285 -19.50 24.57 3.94
CA THR A 285 -19.69 25.98 3.66
C THR A 285 -18.50 26.77 4.19
N GLU A 286 -17.85 27.53 3.34
CA GLU A 286 -16.99 28.63 3.78
C GLU A 286 -17.85 29.80 4.18
N MET A 287 -17.61 30.37 5.35
CA MET A 287 -18.31 31.56 5.85
C MET A 287 -17.31 32.63 6.27
N ASN A 288 -17.60 33.87 5.92
CA ASN A 288 -16.76 35.00 6.19
C ASN A 288 -17.18 35.70 7.50
N PHE A 289 -16.23 35.92 8.39
CA PHE A 289 -16.41 36.66 9.63
C PHE A 289 -15.59 37.95 9.58
N SER A 290 -16.21 39.09 9.92
CA SER A 290 -15.50 40.35 10.11
C SER A 290 -15.05 40.46 11.57
N VAL A 291 -13.92 41.13 11.79
CA VAL A 291 -13.42 41.44 13.14
C VAL A 291 -13.97 42.79 13.57
N LYS A 292 -14.46 42.86 14.79
CA LYS A 292 -15.02 44.09 15.39
C LYS A 292 -13.95 45.17 15.45
N ASP A 293 -14.32 46.40 15.07
CA ASP A 293 -13.49 47.59 15.09
C ASP A 293 -12.17 47.44 14.29
N SER A 294 -12.21 46.59 13.22
CA SER A 294 -11.07 46.29 12.36
C SER A 294 -11.51 46.05 10.90
N ASP A 295 -10.61 46.23 9.96
CA ASP A 295 -10.80 45.85 8.55
C ASP A 295 -10.49 44.38 8.27
N VAL A 296 -10.03 43.64 9.29
CA VAL A 296 -9.68 42.23 9.15
C VAL A 296 -10.93 41.39 8.96
N ARG A 297 -10.85 40.48 7.96
CA ARG A 297 -11.85 39.44 7.74
C ARG A 297 -11.12 38.10 7.70
N PHE A 298 -11.80 37.04 8.11
CA PHE A 298 -11.29 35.67 7.98
C PHE A 298 -12.45 34.72 7.64
N THR A 299 -12.10 33.61 7.03
CA THR A 299 -13.05 32.61 6.56
C THR A 299 -12.92 31.34 7.41
N ILE A 300 -14.04 30.74 7.76
CA ILE A 300 -14.08 29.40 8.37
C ILE A 300 -14.69 28.41 7.37
N PHE A 301 -14.42 27.13 7.59
CA PHE A 301 -15.09 26.04 6.89
C PHE A 301 -15.85 25.16 7.87
N THR A 302 -17.14 24.91 7.58
CA THR A 302 -17.97 24.02 8.40
C THR A 302 -18.80 23.07 7.55
N THR A 303 -18.95 21.83 7.99
CA THR A 303 -19.91 20.84 7.43
C THR A 303 -21.28 20.95 8.11
N ARG A 304 -21.38 21.77 9.15
CA ARG A 304 -22.57 21.99 9.99
C ARG A 304 -23.02 23.46 9.94
N ALA A 305 -23.33 23.93 8.73
CA ALA A 305 -23.84 25.29 8.54
C ALA A 305 -25.16 25.56 9.29
N ASP A 306 -25.93 24.49 9.56
CA ASP A 306 -27.15 24.52 10.37
C ASP A 306 -26.92 24.97 11.81
N THR A 307 -25.71 24.84 12.34
CA THR A 307 -25.40 25.19 13.74
C THR A 307 -24.91 26.62 13.93
N ILE A 308 -24.96 27.45 12.90
CA ILE A 308 -24.46 28.85 12.95
C ILE A 308 -25.01 29.67 14.10
N PHE A 309 -26.26 29.52 14.47
CA PHE A 309 -26.89 30.25 15.57
C PHE A 309 -26.46 29.82 16.99
N GLY A 310 -25.74 28.70 17.07
CA GLY A 310 -25.14 28.20 18.31
C GLY A 310 -23.67 28.57 18.50
N VAL A 311 -23.12 29.37 17.61
CA VAL A 311 -21.72 29.84 17.70
C VAL A 311 -21.58 30.81 18.87
N THR A 312 -20.73 30.47 19.81
CA THR A 312 -20.50 31.29 21.01
C THR A 312 -19.06 31.79 21.14
N PHE A 313 -18.14 31.21 20.39
CA PHE A 313 -16.75 31.69 20.25
C PHE A 313 -16.12 31.22 18.96
N MET A 314 -15.04 31.89 18.57
CA MET A 314 -14.19 31.50 17.42
C MET A 314 -12.89 30.97 17.95
N VAL A 315 -12.26 30.02 17.22
CA VAL A 315 -10.96 29.49 17.62
C VAL A 315 -10.00 29.51 16.44
N LEU A 316 -8.80 30.02 16.67
CA LEU A 316 -7.69 30.03 15.71
C LEU A 316 -6.67 28.95 16.07
N ALA A 317 -6.07 28.37 15.02
CA ALA A 317 -4.88 27.55 15.20
C ALA A 317 -3.70 28.41 15.70
N PRO A 318 -2.88 27.91 16.64
CA PRO A 318 -1.75 28.67 17.19
C PRO A 318 -0.73 29.16 16.13
N GLU A 319 -0.62 28.45 15.04
CA GLU A 319 0.30 28.74 13.93
C GLU A 319 -0.28 29.74 12.90
N SER A 320 -1.54 30.13 13.04
CA SER A 320 -2.19 31.04 12.10
C SER A 320 -1.59 32.45 12.15
N ASP A 321 -1.34 33.03 10.99
CA ASP A 321 -0.87 34.43 10.88
C ASP A 321 -1.89 35.45 11.42
N LEU A 322 -3.16 35.07 11.52
CA LEU A 322 -4.21 35.87 12.15
C LEU A 322 -3.94 36.07 13.65
N VAL A 323 -3.26 35.15 14.32
CA VAL A 323 -2.97 35.25 15.75
C VAL A 323 -2.21 36.55 16.07
N LYS A 324 -1.16 36.87 15.32
CA LYS A 324 -0.39 38.11 15.49
C LYS A 324 -1.23 39.38 15.20
N ARG A 325 -2.11 39.31 14.20
CA ARG A 325 -2.92 40.44 13.77
C ARG A 325 -4.09 40.74 14.71
N LEU A 326 -4.61 39.70 15.40
CA LEU A 326 -5.80 39.78 16.23
C LEU A 326 -5.51 39.76 17.72
N THR A 327 -4.28 39.61 18.13
CA THR A 327 -3.87 39.67 19.55
C THR A 327 -3.75 41.13 19.99
N THR A 328 -4.51 41.51 21.02
CA THR A 328 -4.40 42.85 21.61
C THR A 328 -3.12 42.97 22.44
N PRO A 329 -2.62 44.23 22.66
CA PRO A 329 -1.42 44.42 23.47
C PRO A 329 -1.51 43.83 24.87
N GLU A 330 -2.70 43.85 25.50
CA GLU A 330 -2.93 43.32 26.82
C GLU A 330 -2.79 41.78 26.88
N GLN A 331 -3.09 41.07 25.78
CA GLN A 331 -3.04 39.63 25.69
C GLN A 331 -1.73 39.11 25.12
N TYR A 332 -0.89 39.96 24.56
CA TYR A 332 0.30 39.61 23.80
C TYR A 332 1.22 38.60 24.52
N THR A 333 1.56 38.89 25.78
CA THR A 333 2.48 38.02 26.55
C THR A 333 1.93 36.62 26.78
N GLN A 334 0.60 36.50 27.06
CA GLN A 334 -0.03 35.21 27.29
C GLN A 334 -0.18 34.42 26.00
N VAL A 335 -0.53 35.07 24.89
CA VAL A 335 -0.67 34.46 23.57
C VAL A 335 0.68 33.97 23.08
N GLU A 336 1.75 34.77 23.17
CA GLU A 336 3.07 34.39 22.73
C GLU A 336 3.63 33.18 23.48
N ALA A 337 3.44 33.16 24.81
CA ALA A 337 3.83 32.00 25.64
C ALA A 337 3.06 30.73 25.27
N TYR A 338 1.76 30.85 25.00
CA TYR A 338 0.92 29.75 24.59
C TYR A 338 1.32 29.17 23.22
N VAL A 339 1.51 30.03 22.22
CA VAL A 339 1.96 29.67 20.88
C VAL A 339 3.31 28.96 20.93
N ALA A 340 4.28 29.54 21.67
CA ALA A 340 5.61 28.95 21.83
C ALA A 340 5.60 27.56 22.51
N ALA A 341 4.67 27.31 23.42
CA ALA A 341 4.51 26.01 24.07
C ALA A 341 3.85 24.98 23.13
N THR A 342 2.84 25.41 22.38
CA THR A 342 2.04 24.52 21.53
C THR A 342 2.76 24.09 20.28
N THR A 343 3.53 24.98 19.64
CA THR A 343 4.29 24.69 18.42
C THR A 343 5.43 23.67 18.61
N LYS A 344 5.80 23.38 19.86
CA LYS A 344 6.74 22.30 20.19
C LYS A 344 6.11 20.89 20.14
N ARG A 345 4.78 20.81 20.07
CA ARG A 345 4.01 19.55 20.08
C ARG A 345 3.61 19.20 18.64
N THR A 346 3.68 17.91 18.33
CA THR A 346 3.21 17.42 17.03
C THR A 346 1.68 17.48 16.93
N GLU A 347 1.12 17.55 15.72
CA GLU A 347 -0.33 17.49 15.51
C GLU A 347 -0.94 16.23 16.14
N ARG A 348 -0.24 15.09 16.07
CA ARG A 348 -0.69 13.83 16.65
C ARG A 348 -0.77 13.88 18.18
N GLU A 349 0.22 14.45 18.84
CA GLU A 349 0.22 14.65 20.28
C GLU A 349 -0.92 15.57 20.71
N ARG A 350 -1.19 16.61 19.92
CA ARG A 350 -2.30 17.54 20.15
C ARG A 350 -3.67 16.87 19.99
N ILE A 351 -3.83 16.00 18.98
CA ILE A 351 -5.08 15.24 18.76
C ILE A 351 -5.28 14.17 19.84
N ALA A 352 -4.21 13.54 20.31
CA ALA A 352 -4.26 12.48 21.31
C ALA A 352 -4.48 13.03 22.74
N ASP A 353 -4.05 14.25 23.01
CA ASP A 353 -4.19 14.89 24.31
C ASP A 353 -5.62 15.43 24.50
N ARG A 354 -6.32 14.90 25.48
CA ARG A 354 -7.66 15.35 25.84
C ARG A 354 -7.68 16.55 26.81
N LYS A 355 -6.50 17.11 27.15
CA LYS A 355 -6.39 18.25 28.03
C LYS A 355 -6.85 19.52 27.31
N VAL A 356 -7.85 20.18 27.85
CA VAL A 356 -8.32 21.45 27.31
C VAL A 356 -7.35 22.57 27.65
N SER A 357 -6.91 23.30 26.60
CA SER A 357 -6.06 24.48 26.76
C SER A 357 -6.42 25.54 25.71
N GLY A 358 -6.18 26.80 26.05
CA GLY A 358 -6.41 27.91 25.13
C GLY A 358 -6.12 29.25 25.77
N VAL A 359 -6.11 30.30 24.96
CA VAL A 359 -5.90 31.70 25.41
C VAL A 359 -6.78 32.63 24.59
N PHE A 360 -7.34 33.63 25.23
CA PHE A 360 -8.13 34.69 24.58
C PHE A 360 -7.25 35.71 23.89
N THR A 361 -7.58 36.09 22.63
CA THR A 361 -6.81 37.06 21.85
C THR A 361 -7.04 38.52 22.28
N GLY A 362 -8.13 38.79 22.97
CA GLY A 362 -8.59 40.16 23.25
C GLY A 362 -9.54 40.72 22.15
N SER A 363 -9.65 40.10 21.02
CA SER A 363 -10.46 40.53 19.88
C SER A 363 -11.76 39.75 19.74
N TYR A 364 -12.71 40.31 19.00
CA TYR A 364 -14.04 39.74 18.76
C TYR A 364 -14.34 39.70 17.27
N ALA A 365 -14.95 38.64 16.81
CA ALA A 365 -15.57 38.54 15.50
C ALA A 365 -17.02 39.01 15.54
N ILE A 366 -17.55 39.44 14.41
CA ILE A 366 -18.97 39.78 14.24
C ILE A 366 -19.68 38.57 13.64
N HIS A 367 -20.71 38.07 14.34
CA HIS A 367 -21.55 36.99 13.88
C HIS A 367 -22.28 37.40 12.60
N PRO A 368 -22.12 36.71 11.46
CA PRO A 368 -22.64 37.15 10.18
C PRO A 368 -24.16 37.18 10.08
N PHE A 369 -24.87 36.43 10.96
CA PHE A 369 -26.32 36.33 10.96
C PHE A 369 -26.98 37.23 12.05
N THR A 370 -26.38 37.34 13.20
CA THR A 370 -26.97 38.11 14.34
C THR A 370 -26.36 39.49 14.55
N GLY A 371 -25.14 39.74 14.03
CA GLY A 371 -24.40 40.99 14.32
C GLY A 371 -23.77 41.06 15.69
N GLU A 372 -23.90 40.01 16.51
CA GLU A 372 -23.33 39.96 17.86
C GLU A 372 -21.82 39.82 17.85
N SER A 373 -21.17 40.27 18.91
CA SER A 373 -19.72 40.14 19.09
C SER A 373 -19.38 38.78 19.71
N ILE A 374 -18.53 38.02 19.07
CA ILE A 374 -18.09 36.67 19.46
C ILE A 374 -16.61 36.69 19.80
N PRO A 375 -16.17 36.25 20.98
CA PRO A 375 -14.74 36.25 21.36
C PRO A 375 -13.92 35.32 20.51
N ILE A 376 -12.70 35.76 20.19
CA ILE A 376 -11.72 34.98 19.39
C ILE A 376 -10.66 34.39 20.29
N TRP A 377 -10.57 33.07 20.34
CA TRP A 377 -9.64 32.31 21.16
C TRP A 377 -8.57 31.64 20.27
N ILE A 378 -7.51 31.17 20.89
CA ILE A 378 -6.49 30.32 20.29
C ILE A 378 -6.49 29.02 21.07
N SER A 379 -6.48 27.89 20.40
CA SER A 379 -6.39 26.58 21.05
C SER A 379 -5.69 25.55 20.19
N ASP A 380 -5.01 24.63 20.82
CA ASP A 380 -4.23 23.54 20.22
C ASP A 380 -5.08 22.43 19.57
N TYR A 381 -6.39 22.38 19.82
CA TYR A 381 -7.27 21.42 19.13
C TYR A 381 -7.65 21.84 17.70
N VAL A 382 -7.34 23.09 17.31
CA VAL A 382 -7.49 23.58 15.94
C VAL A 382 -6.16 23.48 15.21
N LEU A 383 -6.17 22.89 14.03
CA LEU A 383 -4.98 22.65 13.23
C LEU A 383 -4.92 23.58 12.03
N SER A 384 -3.77 24.19 11.78
CA SER A 384 -3.57 25.12 10.64
C SER A 384 -3.66 24.41 9.28
N GLY A 385 -3.33 23.13 9.22
CA GLY A 385 -3.35 22.34 8.01
C GLY A 385 -4.73 21.76 7.63
N TYR A 386 -5.78 22.05 8.41
CA TYR A 386 -7.13 21.59 8.12
C TYR A 386 -8.09 22.79 7.99
N GLY A 387 -8.73 22.90 6.80
CA GLY A 387 -9.62 24.02 6.51
C GLY A 387 -8.87 25.34 6.38
N THR A 388 -9.35 26.36 7.06
CA THR A 388 -8.79 27.74 7.04
C THR A 388 -7.88 28.05 8.24
N GLY A 389 -7.65 27.07 9.13
CA GLY A 389 -6.97 27.30 10.41
C GLY A 389 -7.78 28.13 11.42
N ALA A 390 -9.05 28.36 11.13
CA ALA A 390 -10.02 29.02 11.99
C ALA A 390 -11.33 28.22 12.02
N ILE A 391 -11.98 28.12 13.16
CA ILE A 391 -13.29 27.46 13.31
C ILE A 391 -14.28 28.34 14.03
N MET A 392 -15.56 28.18 13.71
CA MET A 392 -16.65 28.59 14.57
C MET A 392 -16.90 27.48 15.57
N ALA A 393 -16.98 27.80 16.84
CA ALA A 393 -17.20 26.83 17.92
C ALA A 393 -18.67 26.77 18.32
N VAL A 394 -19.22 25.55 18.33
CA VAL A 394 -20.61 25.27 18.64
C VAL A 394 -20.68 24.26 19.78
N PRO A 395 -20.54 24.71 21.05
CA PRO A 395 -20.33 23.80 22.18
C PRO A 395 -21.52 22.87 22.45
N ALA A 396 -22.73 23.22 22.06
CA ALA A 396 -23.89 22.34 22.25
C ALA A 396 -23.84 21.09 21.32
N HIS A 397 -23.08 21.12 20.21
CA HIS A 397 -23.10 20.10 19.13
C HIS A 397 -21.74 19.65 18.66
N ASP A 398 -20.66 19.95 19.39
CA ASP A 398 -19.32 19.41 19.23
C ASP A 398 -18.66 19.19 20.59
N SER A 399 -18.22 17.98 20.86
CA SER A 399 -17.71 17.58 22.19
C SER A 399 -16.41 18.30 22.59
N ARG A 400 -15.58 18.71 21.62
CA ARG A 400 -14.34 19.47 21.87
C ARG A 400 -14.68 20.91 22.24
N ASP A 401 -15.58 21.53 21.50
CA ASP A 401 -16.09 22.87 21.75
C ASP A 401 -16.83 22.92 23.11
N TYR A 402 -17.57 21.86 23.44
CA TYR A 402 -18.24 21.70 24.73
C TYR A 402 -17.25 21.68 25.89
N ALA A 403 -16.22 20.82 25.79
CA ALA A 403 -15.20 20.76 26.84
C ALA A 403 -14.46 22.10 27.02
N PHE A 404 -14.18 22.79 25.90
CA PHE A 404 -13.57 24.12 25.91
C PHE A 404 -14.49 25.17 26.59
N ALA A 405 -15.76 25.22 26.17
CA ALA A 405 -16.73 26.16 26.74
C ALA A 405 -16.94 25.94 28.23
N ARG A 406 -17.04 24.69 28.68
CA ARG A 406 -17.15 24.35 30.11
C ARG A 406 -15.92 24.77 30.90
N HIS A 407 -14.73 24.58 30.35
CA HIS A 407 -13.48 24.94 31.01
C HIS A 407 -13.32 26.46 31.19
N PHE A 408 -13.69 27.24 30.16
CA PHE A 408 -13.52 28.71 30.17
C PHE A 408 -14.80 29.47 30.55
N GLY A 409 -15.88 28.77 30.90
CA GLY A 409 -17.16 29.39 31.30
C GLY A 409 -17.87 30.14 30.17
N LEU A 410 -17.75 29.66 28.92
CA LEU A 410 -18.37 30.25 27.74
C LEU A 410 -19.83 29.75 27.59
N PRO A 411 -20.72 30.51 26.92
CA PRO A 411 -22.11 30.12 26.73
C PRO A 411 -22.25 28.83 25.89
N ILE A 412 -23.26 28.02 26.18
CA ILE A 412 -23.64 26.80 25.43
C ILE A 412 -25.12 26.94 25.04
N ILE A 413 -25.40 27.00 23.75
CA ILE A 413 -26.73 27.24 23.18
C ILE A 413 -27.21 25.98 22.47
N PRO A 414 -28.19 25.22 23.00
CA PRO A 414 -28.71 24.02 22.31
C PRO A 414 -29.56 24.43 21.10
N LEU A 415 -29.37 23.73 19.99
CA LEU A 415 -30.05 24.01 18.72
C LEU A 415 -30.96 22.85 18.25
N ILE A 416 -31.03 21.77 19.00
CA ILE A 416 -31.86 20.59 18.66
C ILE A 416 -32.90 20.41 19.76
N GLU A 417 -34.17 20.22 19.36
CA GLU A 417 -35.27 19.97 20.30
C GLU A 417 -35.00 18.72 21.15
N GLY A 418 -35.14 18.87 22.47
CA GLY A 418 -34.93 17.75 23.41
C GLY A 418 -33.47 17.38 23.66
N ALA A 419 -32.51 18.09 23.10
CA ALA A 419 -31.09 17.86 23.41
C ALA A 419 -30.78 18.36 24.85
N ASP A 420 -30.32 17.44 25.70
CA ASP A 420 -29.79 17.77 27.02
C ASP A 420 -28.29 18.04 26.91
N VAL A 421 -27.88 19.28 27.11
CA VAL A 421 -26.49 19.71 27.02
C VAL A 421 -25.93 20.12 28.41
N GLN A 422 -26.52 19.66 29.52
CA GLN A 422 -26.04 20.00 30.85
C GLN A 422 -24.74 19.25 31.21
N GLU A 423 -24.62 17.99 30.83
CA GLU A 423 -23.49 17.15 31.18
C GLU A 423 -22.56 16.84 29.98
N GLU A 424 -23.10 16.80 28.76
CA GLU A 424 -22.37 16.52 27.54
C GLU A 424 -22.96 17.24 26.32
N SER A 425 -22.22 17.30 25.20
CA SER A 425 -22.71 17.82 23.91
C SER A 425 -23.63 16.81 23.21
N PHE A 426 -24.53 17.32 22.40
CA PHE A 426 -25.38 16.52 21.51
C PHE A 426 -24.77 16.54 20.08
N ASP A 427 -23.86 15.60 19.79
CA ASP A 427 -23.11 15.58 18.54
C ASP A 427 -23.87 14.89 17.38
N ALA A 428 -25.02 14.28 17.63
CA ALA A 428 -25.82 13.61 16.62
C ALA A 428 -26.32 14.61 15.56
N LYS A 429 -26.27 14.15 14.29
CA LYS A 429 -26.70 14.93 13.12
C LYS A 429 -28.17 14.65 12.78
N GLU A 430 -29.03 14.64 13.79
CA GLU A 430 -30.45 14.31 13.67
C GLU A 430 -31.29 15.13 14.65
N GLY A 431 -32.60 15.22 14.42
CA GLY A 431 -33.53 15.99 15.23
C GLY A 431 -34.07 17.21 14.52
N ILE A 432 -34.87 17.99 15.25
CA ILE A 432 -35.49 19.23 14.75
C ILE A 432 -34.74 20.44 15.31
N VAL A 433 -34.44 21.38 14.44
CA VAL A 433 -33.68 22.59 14.80
C VAL A 433 -34.55 23.59 15.55
N MET A 434 -34.01 24.15 16.63
CA MET A 434 -34.62 25.24 17.45
C MET A 434 -33.58 26.34 17.72
N ASN A 435 -33.98 27.39 18.39
CA ASN A 435 -33.11 28.53 18.81
C ASN A 435 -32.32 29.17 17.64
N SER A 436 -32.86 29.04 16.42
CA SER A 436 -32.32 29.65 15.22
C SER A 436 -33.23 30.81 14.81
N PRO A 437 -32.99 32.02 15.35
CA PRO A 437 -33.96 33.12 15.31
C PRO A 437 -34.26 33.58 13.89
N CYS A 438 -35.57 33.82 13.64
CA CYS A 438 -36.04 34.36 12.37
C CYS A 438 -35.93 35.87 12.29
N ALA A 439 -35.81 36.57 13.44
CA ALA A 439 -35.97 37.99 13.50
C ALA A 439 -34.92 38.64 14.42
N GLY A 440 -34.58 39.87 14.13
CA GLY A 440 -33.62 40.68 14.89
C GLY A 440 -32.58 41.35 14.02
N ASN A 441 -32.26 40.78 12.86
CA ASN A 441 -31.40 41.40 11.88
C ASN A 441 -32.18 41.71 10.61
N PRO A 442 -32.46 42.98 10.30
CA PRO A 442 -33.21 43.37 9.09
C PRO A 442 -32.57 42.93 7.76
N SER A 443 -31.27 42.59 7.81
CA SER A 443 -30.53 42.11 6.63
C SER A 443 -30.76 40.62 6.34
N LEU A 444 -31.45 39.86 7.19
CA LEU A 444 -31.68 38.43 7.01
C LEU A 444 -33.01 38.01 6.40
N ASP A 445 -33.82 38.99 5.96
CA ASP A 445 -35.12 38.74 5.29
C ASP A 445 -36.05 37.71 5.96
N GLY A 446 -35.97 37.60 7.30
CA GLY A 446 -36.77 36.67 8.09
C GLY A 446 -36.27 35.22 8.06
N PHE A 447 -35.04 34.96 7.65
CA PHE A 447 -34.48 33.64 7.60
C PHE A 447 -34.51 32.92 8.97
N SER A 448 -34.93 31.65 8.95
CA SER A 448 -34.95 30.79 10.15
C SER A 448 -34.74 29.33 9.77
N LEU A 449 -34.08 28.62 10.66
CA LEU A 449 -33.94 27.16 10.58
C LEU A 449 -34.87 26.41 11.55
N ASN A 450 -35.61 27.14 12.39
CA ASN A 450 -36.51 26.52 13.37
C ASN A 450 -37.56 25.62 12.70
N GLY A 451 -37.75 24.43 13.26
CA GLY A 451 -38.73 23.46 12.80
C GLY A 451 -38.27 22.58 11.61
N LEU A 452 -37.09 22.85 11.06
CA LEU A 452 -36.47 22.01 10.03
C LEU A 452 -35.76 20.80 10.66
N SER A 453 -35.73 19.67 9.94
CA SER A 453 -34.82 18.61 10.28
C SER A 453 -33.35 19.07 10.06
N VAL A 454 -32.39 18.49 10.79
CA VAL A 454 -30.96 18.83 10.63
C VAL A 454 -30.52 18.76 9.17
N LYS A 455 -30.98 17.76 8.41
CA LYS A 455 -30.64 17.63 6.99
C LYS A 455 -31.17 18.79 6.13
N GLU A 456 -32.41 19.19 6.35
CA GLU A 456 -33.03 20.32 5.66
C GLU A 456 -32.38 21.64 6.07
N ALA A 457 -32.07 21.80 7.36
CA ALA A 457 -31.41 22.97 7.88
C ALA A 457 -30.00 23.18 7.32
N ILE A 458 -29.22 22.10 7.13
CA ILE A 458 -27.90 22.15 6.46
C ILE A 458 -28.04 22.69 5.03
N VAL A 459 -29.02 22.19 4.25
CA VAL A 459 -29.25 22.63 2.88
C VAL A 459 -29.70 24.10 2.83
N ALA A 460 -30.66 24.46 3.68
CA ALA A 460 -31.17 25.83 3.77
C ALA A 460 -30.08 26.85 4.17
N ALA A 461 -29.25 26.50 5.18
CA ALA A 461 -28.17 27.36 5.63
C ALA A 461 -27.10 27.55 4.52
N LYS A 462 -26.73 26.50 3.82
CA LYS A 462 -25.77 26.56 2.69
C LYS A 462 -26.25 27.50 1.60
N GLN A 463 -27.49 27.32 1.16
CA GLN A 463 -28.11 28.14 0.12
C GLN A 463 -28.22 29.60 0.55
N PHE A 464 -28.59 29.86 1.81
CA PHE A 464 -28.70 31.22 2.35
C PHE A 464 -27.34 31.93 2.37
N VAL A 465 -26.29 31.25 2.87
CA VAL A 465 -24.92 31.79 2.91
C VAL A 465 -24.45 32.24 1.50
N GLU A 466 -24.67 31.38 0.52
CA GLU A 466 -24.23 31.63 -0.86
C GLU A 466 -25.03 32.75 -1.52
N SER A 467 -26.36 32.73 -1.40
CA SER A 467 -27.25 33.72 -2.01
C SER A 467 -27.10 35.13 -1.43
N HIS A 468 -26.64 35.27 -0.19
CA HIS A 468 -26.41 36.53 0.50
C HIS A 468 -24.95 37.00 0.52
N GLY A 469 -24.07 36.30 -0.21
CA GLY A 469 -22.64 36.67 -0.26
C GLY A 469 -21.89 36.56 1.07
N LEU A 470 -22.42 35.79 2.03
CA LEU A 470 -21.81 35.56 3.33
C LEU A 470 -20.70 34.51 3.28
N GLY A 471 -20.62 33.81 2.16
CA GLY A 471 -19.66 32.74 1.90
C GLY A 471 -20.02 31.95 0.64
N ARG A 472 -19.55 30.71 0.57
CA ARG A 472 -19.81 29.83 -0.58
C ARG A 472 -19.87 28.36 -0.16
N ILE A 473 -20.58 27.55 -0.95
CA ILE A 473 -20.53 26.09 -0.83
C ILE A 473 -19.19 25.62 -1.39
N LYS A 474 -18.47 24.76 -0.66
CA LYS A 474 -17.16 24.25 -1.06
C LYS A 474 -17.01 22.78 -0.72
N THR A 475 -16.44 22.06 -1.68
CA THR A 475 -15.94 20.72 -1.43
C THR A 475 -14.47 20.81 -1.06
N ASN A 476 -14.13 20.34 0.12
CA ASN A 476 -12.75 20.21 0.60
C ASN A 476 -12.30 18.77 0.60
N PHE A 477 -11.00 18.58 0.48
CA PHE A 477 -10.35 17.29 0.58
C PHE A 477 -9.30 17.36 1.68
N ARG A 478 -9.16 16.25 2.43
CA ARG A 478 -8.11 16.11 3.44
C ARG A 478 -6.75 15.86 2.82
N LEU A 479 -6.73 15.29 1.60
CA LEU A 479 -5.53 15.01 0.86
C LEU A 479 -4.67 16.28 0.73
N ARG A 480 -3.41 16.17 1.17
CA ARG A 480 -2.42 17.26 1.10
C ARG A 480 -1.48 17.03 -0.07
N ASP A 481 -0.83 18.10 -0.52
CA ASP A 481 0.25 18.03 -1.48
C ASP A 481 1.41 17.21 -0.95
N ALA A 482 2.06 16.47 -1.83
CA ALA A 482 3.18 15.62 -1.47
C ALA A 482 4.46 16.46 -1.30
N ILE A 483 5.13 16.33 -0.15
CA ILE A 483 6.48 16.87 0.04
C ILE A 483 7.42 16.02 -0.80
N PHE A 484 8.07 16.65 -1.78
CA PHE A 484 8.79 15.97 -2.85
C PHE A 484 10.29 16.12 -2.80
N SER A 485 10.87 16.82 -1.84
CA SER A 485 12.32 16.91 -1.66
C SER A 485 12.82 16.18 -0.42
N ARG A 486 14.03 15.62 -0.52
CA ARG A 486 14.74 14.94 0.55
C ARG A 486 16.18 15.50 0.65
N GLN A 487 16.64 15.69 1.86
CA GLN A 487 18.00 16.13 2.16
C GLN A 487 18.93 14.91 2.20
N ARG A 488 19.03 14.22 1.06
CA ARG A 488 19.76 12.95 0.88
C ARG A 488 20.67 13.05 -0.33
N TYR A 489 21.73 12.24 -0.33
CA TYR A 489 22.57 12.02 -1.49
C TYR A 489 21.96 10.96 -2.42
N TRP A 490 21.56 9.79 -1.86
CA TRP A 490 21.11 8.64 -2.64
C TRP A 490 19.63 8.76 -3.01
N GLY A 491 19.37 9.47 -4.08
CA GLY A 491 18.05 9.74 -4.67
C GLY A 491 18.20 10.40 -6.03
N GLU A 492 17.09 10.51 -6.79
CA GLU A 492 17.10 11.20 -8.09
C GLU A 492 17.36 12.69 -7.88
N PRO A 493 18.39 13.29 -8.53
CA PRO A 493 18.61 14.72 -8.44
C PRO A 493 17.54 15.51 -9.20
N PHE A 494 17.21 16.70 -8.68
CA PHE A 494 16.32 17.63 -9.38
C PHE A 494 17.05 18.30 -10.55
N PRO A 495 16.46 18.33 -11.75
CA PRO A 495 17.03 19.01 -12.90
C PRO A 495 16.78 20.53 -12.83
N VAL A 496 17.24 21.16 -11.74
CA VAL A 496 16.94 22.56 -11.42
C VAL A 496 18.21 23.31 -10.99
N TYR A 497 18.36 24.51 -11.49
CA TYR A 497 19.38 25.46 -11.03
C TYR A 497 18.72 26.80 -10.66
N TYR A 498 19.42 27.66 -9.92
CA TYR A 498 18.85 28.87 -9.34
C TYR A 498 19.45 30.16 -9.90
N LYS A 499 18.62 31.03 -10.48
CA LYS A 499 18.95 32.41 -10.85
C LYS A 499 18.16 33.36 -9.96
N HIS A 500 18.86 34.31 -9.34
CA HIS A 500 18.20 35.32 -8.47
C HIS A 500 17.27 34.70 -7.41
N GLY A 501 17.57 33.49 -6.93
CA GLY A 501 16.77 32.75 -5.96
C GLY A 501 15.54 32.00 -6.54
N MET A 502 15.29 32.13 -7.86
CA MET A 502 14.22 31.44 -8.56
C MET A 502 14.72 30.19 -9.28
N PRO A 503 13.91 29.09 -9.29
CA PRO A 503 14.30 27.85 -9.95
C PRO A 503 14.08 27.91 -11.47
N TYR A 504 15.05 27.37 -12.21
CA TYR A 504 15.02 27.19 -13.66
C TYR A 504 15.35 25.72 -13.99
N LEU A 505 14.70 25.20 -15.03
CA LEU A 505 14.93 23.82 -15.45
C LEU A 505 16.22 23.68 -16.26
N VAL A 506 16.94 22.59 -16.02
CA VAL A 506 17.98 22.11 -16.94
C VAL A 506 17.30 21.77 -18.28
N PRO A 507 17.90 22.13 -19.44
CA PRO A 507 17.28 21.75 -20.73
C PRO A 507 17.08 20.25 -20.86
N GLU A 508 15.91 19.83 -21.37
CA GLU A 508 15.51 18.42 -21.49
C GLU A 508 16.54 17.57 -22.26
N GLU A 509 17.17 18.13 -23.29
CA GLU A 509 18.24 17.46 -24.05
C GLU A 509 19.51 17.17 -23.25
N CYS A 510 19.66 17.82 -22.08
CA CYS A 510 20.77 17.61 -21.15
C CYS A 510 20.49 16.56 -20.07
N LEU A 511 19.29 15.99 -20.06
CA LEU A 511 18.94 14.91 -19.13
C LEU A 511 19.57 13.56 -19.57
N PRO A 512 19.99 12.71 -18.65
CA PRO A 512 19.86 12.85 -17.19
C PRO A 512 20.90 13.79 -16.60
N LEU A 513 20.50 14.58 -15.59
CA LEU A 513 21.41 15.21 -14.66
C LEU A 513 21.85 14.14 -13.64
N GLU A 514 23.11 13.68 -13.77
CA GLU A 514 23.60 12.57 -12.96
C GLU A 514 24.09 13.02 -11.57
N LEU A 515 23.97 12.13 -10.57
CA LEU A 515 24.51 12.40 -9.22
C LEU A 515 26.02 12.64 -9.26
N PRO A 516 26.52 13.69 -8.61
CA PRO A 516 27.95 13.96 -8.55
C PRO A 516 28.66 13.07 -7.52
N GLU A 517 29.96 12.91 -7.66
CA GLU A 517 30.78 12.33 -6.61
C GLU A 517 30.85 13.28 -5.40
N VAL A 518 30.75 12.70 -4.20
CA VAL A 518 30.91 13.41 -2.92
C VAL A 518 31.86 12.67 -1.99
N ASP A 519 32.61 13.42 -1.21
CA ASP A 519 33.55 12.85 -0.23
C ASP A 519 32.83 12.37 1.05
N LYS A 520 31.63 12.91 1.33
CA LYS A 520 30.84 12.62 2.53
C LYS A 520 29.35 12.57 2.19
N PHE A 521 28.63 11.61 2.78
CA PHE A 521 27.17 11.42 2.63
C PHE A 521 26.36 12.07 3.74
N LEU A 522 26.99 12.81 4.66
CA LEU A 522 26.36 13.59 5.70
C LEU A 522 26.12 15.03 5.22
N PRO A 523 25.18 15.77 5.83
CA PRO A 523 25.04 17.20 5.59
C PRO A 523 26.38 17.95 5.74
N THR A 524 26.49 19.08 5.07
CA THR A 524 27.66 19.99 5.20
C THR A 524 27.76 20.58 6.62
N GLU A 525 28.90 21.18 6.96
CA GLU A 525 29.08 21.86 8.25
C GLU A 525 28.12 23.06 8.41
N SER A 526 27.68 23.67 7.30
CA SER A 526 26.67 24.72 7.26
C SER A 526 25.23 24.20 7.37
N GLY A 527 25.00 22.86 7.37
CA GLY A 527 23.70 22.24 7.47
C GLY A 527 22.96 22.08 6.12
N GLU A 528 23.69 22.28 5.00
CA GLU A 528 23.14 22.00 3.68
C GLU A 528 23.03 20.47 3.45
N PRO A 529 22.15 20.00 2.52
CA PRO A 529 22.06 18.60 2.15
C PRO A 529 23.41 18.02 1.69
N PRO A 530 23.58 16.67 1.71
CA PRO A 530 24.85 16.03 1.34
C PRO A 530 25.41 16.41 -0.03
N LEU A 531 24.56 16.76 -1.01
CA LEU A 531 25.01 17.27 -2.32
C LEU A 531 25.81 18.59 -2.23
N GLY A 532 25.67 19.34 -1.16
CA GLY A 532 26.51 20.51 -0.87
C GLY A 532 27.98 20.17 -0.70
N ASN A 533 28.36 18.90 -0.45
CA ASN A 533 29.76 18.45 -0.42
C ASN A 533 30.36 18.21 -1.81
N ALA A 534 29.56 18.24 -2.88
CA ALA A 534 30.06 18.05 -4.24
C ALA A 534 30.90 19.23 -4.70
N ARG A 535 32.02 18.98 -5.36
CA ARG A 535 32.89 20.00 -5.94
C ARG A 535 32.38 20.48 -7.30
N ARG A 536 31.72 19.63 -8.05
CA ARG A 536 31.16 19.87 -9.38
C ARG A 536 29.65 19.71 -9.33
N TRP A 537 28.96 20.77 -8.92
CA TRP A 537 27.49 20.80 -8.85
C TRP A 537 26.97 22.23 -9.11
N ALA A 538 27.47 22.81 -10.20
CA ALA A 538 27.03 24.09 -10.75
C ALA A 538 26.63 23.91 -12.22
N TRP A 539 25.69 24.70 -12.70
CA TRP A 539 25.17 24.66 -14.06
C TRP A 539 25.80 25.83 -14.86
N ASP A 540 26.56 25.51 -15.90
CA ASP A 540 27.03 26.47 -16.90
C ASP A 540 25.98 26.59 -18.00
N GLU A 541 25.22 27.69 -18.03
CA GLU A 541 24.10 27.88 -18.91
C GLU A 541 24.53 27.99 -20.40
N ALA A 542 25.66 28.59 -20.65
CA ALA A 542 26.19 28.75 -22.01
C ALA A 542 26.77 27.46 -22.55
N ALA A 543 27.51 26.70 -21.73
CA ALA A 543 28.08 25.42 -22.09
C ALA A 543 27.07 24.26 -22.00
N ARG A 544 25.92 24.45 -21.33
CA ARG A 544 24.88 23.47 -21.09
C ARG A 544 25.42 22.18 -20.41
N CYS A 545 26.20 22.35 -19.36
CA CYS A 545 26.78 21.24 -18.63
C CYS A 545 27.05 21.57 -17.17
N VAL A 546 27.23 20.49 -16.37
CA VAL A 546 27.64 20.60 -14.98
C VAL A 546 29.13 20.98 -14.91
N THR A 547 29.44 21.97 -14.09
CA THR A 547 30.79 22.48 -13.92
C THR A 547 31.19 22.59 -12.45
N ASP A 548 32.43 23.06 -12.19
CA ASP A 548 32.95 23.22 -10.85
C ASP A 548 32.29 24.41 -10.12
N ASN A 549 31.95 24.20 -8.82
CA ASN A 549 31.29 25.21 -8.00
C ASN A 549 32.07 26.52 -7.83
N SER A 550 33.41 26.48 -7.97
CA SER A 550 34.24 27.68 -7.95
C SER A 550 33.95 28.65 -9.10
N ARG A 551 33.27 28.21 -10.14
CA ARG A 551 32.88 29.03 -11.29
C ARG A 551 31.56 29.75 -11.13
N ILE A 552 30.81 29.49 -10.02
CA ILE A 552 29.52 30.17 -9.77
C ILE A 552 29.75 31.68 -9.70
N ASP A 553 29.17 32.41 -10.65
CA ASP A 553 29.20 33.86 -10.77
C ASP A 553 27.81 34.50 -10.69
N HIS A 554 26.73 33.69 -10.63
CA HIS A 554 25.32 34.10 -10.66
C HIS A 554 24.92 34.90 -11.89
N GLN A 555 25.70 34.85 -12.98
CA GLN A 555 25.46 35.50 -14.26
C GLN A 555 25.41 34.49 -15.42
N THR A 556 26.37 33.55 -15.45
CA THR A 556 26.47 32.50 -16.47
C THR A 556 26.56 31.12 -15.88
N VAL A 557 27.02 31.00 -14.63
CA VAL A 557 27.13 29.75 -13.90
C VAL A 557 26.38 29.85 -12.58
N PHE A 558 25.47 28.91 -12.37
CA PHE A 558 24.46 28.93 -11.31
C PHE A 558 24.53 27.70 -10.41
N PRO A 559 24.16 27.81 -9.12
CA PRO A 559 24.06 26.65 -8.24
C PRO A 559 22.89 25.73 -8.64
N ILE A 560 23.12 24.40 -8.59
CA ILE A 560 22.09 23.36 -8.79
C ILE A 560 21.41 23.05 -7.46
N GLU A 561 20.17 22.57 -7.49
CA GLU A 561 19.41 22.08 -6.34
C GLU A 561 20.20 21.02 -5.55
N LEU A 562 20.20 21.15 -4.23
CA LEU A 562 20.96 20.27 -3.33
C LEU A 562 20.14 19.12 -2.74
N SER A 563 18.80 19.19 -2.82
CA SER A 563 17.92 18.08 -2.41
C SER A 563 17.75 17.07 -3.53
N THR A 564 17.29 15.87 -3.18
CA THR A 564 16.93 14.82 -4.12
C THR A 564 15.43 14.50 -4.03
N MET A 565 14.89 13.85 -5.05
CA MET A 565 13.51 13.38 -5.05
C MET A 565 13.34 12.21 -4.07
N PRO A 566 12.15 11.97 -3.51
CA PRO A 566 11.88 10.81 -2.68
C PRO A 566 11.86 9.52 -3.51
N GLY A 567 12.08 8.36 -2.87
CA GLY A 567 12.08 7.06 -3.54
C GLY A 567 10.80 6.78 -4.34
N PHE A 568 9.64 7.29 -3.88
CA PHE A 568 8.38 7.10 -4.63
C PHE A 568 8.34 7.85 -5.98
N ALA A 569 9.25 8.76 -6.26
CA ALA A 569 9.33 9.40 -7.58
C ALA A 569 9.64 8.38 -8.67
N GLY A 570 10.66 7.55 -8.46
CA GLY A 570 11.06 6.49 -9.38
C GLY A 570 10.02 5.37 -9.50
N SER A 571 9.32 5.03 -8.41
CA SER A 571 8.34 3.95 -8.40
C SER A 571 6.93 4.34 -8.86
N SER A 572 6.65 5.63 -9.11
CA SER A 572 5.29 6.07 -9.46
C SER A 572 4.85 5.71 -10.88
N ALA A 573 5.78 5.67 -11.86
CA ALA A 573 5.46 5.39 -13.27
C ALA A 573 6.24 4.20 -13.87
N TYR A 574 6.87 3.37 -13.03
CA TYR A 574 7.73 2.27 -13.49
C TYR A 574 6.99 1.24 -14.37
N TYR A 575 5.70 1.05 -14.17
CA TYR A 575 4.86 0.18 -15.00
C TYR A 575 4.82 0.61 -16.47
N LEU A 576 4.90 1.91 -16.77
CA LEU A 576 5.02 2.41 -18.15
C LEU A 576 6.42 2.11 -18.71
N ARG A 577 7.45 2.29 -17.89
CA ARG A 577 8.82 2.04 -18.33
C ARG A 577 9.06 0.58 -18.68
N TYR A 578 8.46 -0.36 -17.96
CA TYR A 578 8.53 -1.80 -18.31
C TYR A 578 7.94 -2.14 -19.67
N MET A 579 7.00 -1.35 -20.17
CA MET A 579 6.44 -1.57 -21.53
C MET A 579 7.47 -1.34 -22.61
N ASP A 580 8.46 -0.42 -22.36
CA ASP A 580 9.48 -0.02 -23.35
C ASP A 580 10.77 0.46 -22.66
N PRO A 581 11.47 -0.42 -21.94
CA PRO A 581 12.54 -0.01 -21.01
C PRO A 581 13.82 0.50 -21.72
N HIS A 582 14.01 0.15 -22.97
CA HIS A 582 15.17 0.54 -23.75
C HIS A 582 14.97 1.79 -24.63
N ASN A 583 13.81 2.41 -24.57
CA ASN A 583 13.52 3.62 -25.32
C ASN A 583 14.32 4.81 -24.75
N SER A 584 15.22 5.35 -25.53
CA SER A 584 16.04 6.50 -25.15
C SER A 584 15.41 7.86 -25.50
N GLN A 585 14.31 7.85 -26.27
CA GLN A 585 13.67 9.05 -26.81
C GLN A 585 12.41 9.45 -26.05
N ALA A 586 11.75 8.48 -25.37
CA ALA A 586 10.53 8.70 -24.62
C ALA A 586 10.47 7.79 -23.39
N LEU A 587 9.69 8.18 -22.38
CA LEU A 587 9.37 7.33 -21.21
C LEU A 587 8.83 5.96 -21.67
N VAL A 588 7.93 6.01 -22.66
CA VAL A 588 7.33 4.85 -23.30
C VAL A 588 6.96 5.22 -24.74
N GLY A 589 7.22 4.36 -25.70
CA GLY A 589 6.82 4.53 -27.10
C GLY A 589 5.31 4.35 -27.25
N LYS A 590 4.72 5.10 -28.22
CA LYS A 590 3.28 5.06 -28.47
C LYS A 590 2.78 3.65 -28.80
N GLU A 591 3.51 2.89 -29.62
CA GLU A 591 3.16 1.51 -29.97
C GLU A 591 3.09 0.61 -28.72
N ALA A 592 4.03 0.77 -27.79
CA ALA A 592 4.06 -0.02 -26.56
C ALA A 592 2.90 0.31 -25.64
N VAL A 593 2.60 1.60 -25.43
CA VAL A 593 1.51 2.00 -24.54
C VAL A 593 0.14 1.69 -25.15
N ASP A 594 -0.02 1.82 -26.45
CA ASP A 594 -1.26 1.46 -27.15
C ASP A 594 -1.53 -0.05 -27.09
N TYR A 595 -0.48 -0.88 -27.10
CA TYR A 595 -0.61 -2.34 -27.01
C TYR A 595 -0.80 -2.82 -25.57
N TRP A 596 0.07 -2.42 -24.63
CA TRP A 596 0.02 -2.88 -23.24
C TRP A 596 -1.02 -2.17 -22.38
N GLN A 597 -1.36 -0.92 -22.70
CA GLN A 597 -2.36 -0.07 -22.06
C GLN A 597 -2.13 0.10 -20.55
N GLN A 598 -2.90 -0.56 -19.71
CA GLN A 598 -2.77 -0.57 -18.26
C GLN A 598 -2.35 -1.95 -17.75
N VAL A 599 -1.90 -2.02 -16.53
CA VAL A 599 -1.63 -3.28 -15.83
C VAL A 599 -2.96 -4.01 -15.58
N ASP A 600 -3.09 -5.24 -16.06
CA ASP A 600 -4.29 -6.06 -15.90
C ASP A 600 -4.39 -6.64 -14.48
N LEU A 601 -3.27 -7.11 -13.94
CA LEU A 601 -3.15 -7.63 -12.58
C LEU A 601 -1.94 -7.02 -11.87
N TYR A 602 -2.18 -6.37 -10.75
CA TYR A 602 -1.15 -5.81 -9.86
C TYR A 602 -1.16 -6.53 -8.51
N VAL A 603 0.01 -6.98 -8.06
CA VAL A 603 0.14 -7.72 -6.80
C VAL A 603 1.14 -7.02 -5.88
N GLY A 604 0.74 -6.74 -4.65
CA GLY A 604 1.60 -6.07 -3.68
C GLY A 604 0.96 -5.86 -2.32
N GLY A 605 1.74 -5.35 -1.36
CA GLY A 605 1.31 -5.17 0.01
C GLY A 605 0.24 -4.09 0.21
N SER A 606 -0.67 -4.31 1.14
CA SER A 606 -1.74 -3.35 1.49
C SER A 606 -1.22 -2.09 2.19
N GLU A 607 0.00 -2.13 2.75
CA GLU A 607 0.68 -0.98 3.38
C GLU A 607 0.93 0.18 2.42
N HIS A 608 0.89 -0.09 1.12
CA HIS A 608 1.08 0.92 0.07
C HIS A 608 -0.20 1.66 -0.34
N ALA A 609 -1.34 1.38 0.32
CA ALA A 609 -2.66 1.94 -0.04
C ALA A 609 -2.70 3.48 -0.05
N THR A 610 -2.08 4.14 0.92
CA THR A 610 -2.07 5.60 1.08
C THR A 610 -0.80 6.29 0.59
N GLY A 611 0.22 5.52 0.22
CA GLY A 611 1.49 6.01 -0.33
C GLY A 611 1.60 5.73 -1.83
N HIS A 612 2.36 4.69 -2.18
CA HIS A 612 2.69 4.32 -3.56
C HIS A 612 1.46 4.26 -4.49
N LEU A 613 0.36 3.66 -4.06
CA LEU A 613 -0.83 3.52 -4.93
C LEU A 613 -1.47 4.87 -5.25
N ILE A 614 -1.53 5.81 -4.30
CA ILE A 614 -2.04 7.16 -4.56
C ILE A 614 -1.09 7.92 -5.50
N TYR A 615 0.22 7.85 -5.25
CA TYR A 615 1.20 8.53 -6.10
C TYR A 615 1.24 7.97 -7.53
N SER A 616 1.17 6.66 -7.70
CA SER A 616 1.10 6.04 -9.04
C SER A 616 -0.17 6.46 -9.79
N ARG A 617 -1.32 6.51 -9.11
CA ARG A 617 -2.58 6.97 -9.69
C ARG A 617 -2.54 8.45 -10.08
N PHE A 618 -1.99 9.31 -9.22
CA PHE A 618 -1.76 10.72 -9.51
C PHE A 618 -0.84 10.89 -10.72
N TRP A 619 0.31 10.22 -10.72
CA TRP A 619 1.29 10.29 -11.81
C TRP A 619 0.69 9.85 -13.14
N ASN A 620 -0.06 8.74 -13.11
CA ASN A 620 -0.75 8.23 -14.30
C ASN A 620 -1.79 9.22 -14.84
N LYS A 621 -2.61 9.83 -13.98
CA LYS A 621 -3.60 10.84 -14.39
C LYS A 621 -2.93 12.06 -15.00
N PHE A 622 -1.81 12.49 -14.45
CA PHE A 622 -1.01 13.57 -15.03
C PHE A 622 -0.46 13.17 -16.41
N LEU A 623 0.12 12.00 -16.55
CA LEU A 623 0.61 11.52 -17.86
C LEU A 623 -0.52 11.23 -18.85
N PHE A 624 -1.71 10.88 -18.38
CA PHE A 624 -2.92 10.77 -19.19
C PHE A 624 -3.34 12.13 -19.73
N ASP A 625 -3.30 13.18 -18.91
CA ASP A 625 -3.59 14.55 -19.32
C ASP A 625 -2.61 15.05 -20.41
N LEU A 626 -1.38 14.57 -20.38
CA LEU A 626 -0.35 14.84 -21.40
C LEU A 626 -0.49 13.95 -22.67
N GLY A 627 -1.42 12.98 -22.68
CA GLY A 627 -1.58 12.02 -23.78
C GLY A 627 -0.49 10.94 -23.87
N ILE A 628 0.29 10.73 -22.80
CA ILE A 628 1.33 9.70 -22.71
C ILE A 628 0.71 8.36 -22.27
N SER A 629 -0.05 8.36 -21.19
CA SER A 629 -0.86 7.19 -20.80
C SER A 629 -2.17 7.18 -21.58
N VAL A 630 -2.63 6.00 -21.97
CA VAL A 630 -3.89 5.81 -22.71
C VAL A 630 -5.06 5.41 -21.80
N CYS A 631 -4.79 5.14 -20.54
CA CYS A 631 -5.78 4.82 -19.51
C CYS A 631 -5.66 5.81 -18.35
N ASP A 632 -6.81 6.26 -17.80
CA ASP A 632 -6.82 7.21 -16.66
C ASP A 632 -6.37 6.55 -15.33
N GLU A 633 -6.43 5.23 -15.22
CA GLU A 633 -5.95 4.47 -14.06
C GLU A 633 -4.83 3.48 -14.46
N PRO A 634 -3.77 3.33 -13.65
CA PRO A 634 -2.61 2.50 -14.00
C PRO A 634 -2.87 1.01 -13.83
N PHE A 635 -3.66 0.61 -12.83
CA PHE A 635 -3.83 -0.78 -12.38
C PHE A 635 -5.30 -1.17 -12.35
N ARG A 636 -5.71 -2.13 -13.19
CA ARG A 636 -7.10 -2.56 -13.28
C ARG A 636 -7.54 -3.35 -12.06
N LYS A 637 -6.84 -4.46 -11.78
CA LYS A 637 -7.11 -5.36 -10.65
C LYS A 637 -5.94 -5.35 -9.68
N LEU A 638 -6.23 -5.23 -8.39
CA LEU A 638 -5.22 -5.28 -7.32
C LEU A 638 -5.50 -6.47 -6.40
N ILE A 639 -4.48 -7.27 -6.17
CA ILE A 639 -4.47 -8.31 -5.16
C ILE A 639 -3.45 -7.96 -4.09
N ASN A 640 -3.91 -7.84 -2.85
CA ASN A 640 -3.03 -7.63 -1.72
C ASN A 640 -2.79 -8.97 -1.02
N GLN A 641 -1.52 -9.40 -1.00
CA GLN A 641 -1.12 -10.56 -0.21
C GLN A 641 -1.02 -10.18 1.27
N GLY A 642 -1.38 -11.15 2.14
CA GLY A 642 -1.08 -11.06 3.56
C GLY A 642 0.43 -11.22 3.83
N MET A 643 0.83 -11.00 5.06
CA MET A 643 2.22 -11.16 5.48
C MET A 643 2.50 -12.59 5.94
N ILE A 644 3.64 -13.14 5.56
CA ILE A 644 4.21 -14.30 6.26
C ILE A 644 4.84 -13.77 7.55
N GLN A 645 4.35 -14.28 8.67
CA GLN A 645 4.83 -13.92 10.00
C GLN A 645 5.90 -14.88 10.46
N GLY A 646 6.88 -14.39 11.22
CA GLY A 646 7.91 -15.18 11.83
C GLY A 646 7.49 -15.71 13.21
N ARG A 647 8.00 -16.85 13.58
CA ARG A 647 7.95 -17.30 14.95
C ARG A 647 9.18 -16.76 15.67
N SER A 648 8.98 -15.75 16.53
CA SER A 648 10.03 -15.24 17.40
C SER A 648 10.20 -16.16 18.59
N ASN A 649 11.44 -16.44 18.97
CA ASN A 649 11.76 -17.16 20.19
C ASN A 649 12.34 -16.19 21.24
N PHE A 650 12.08 -16.47 22.50
CA PHE A 650 12.50 -15.63 23.62
C PHE A 650 13.34 -16.39 24.62
N VAL A 651 14.42 -15.77 25.04
CA VAL A 651 15.16 -16.13 26.25
C VAL A 651 14.87 -15.12 27.35
N TYR A 652 14.90 -15.52 28.59
CA TYR A 652 14.50 -14.69 29.73
C TYR A 652 15.71 -14.39 30.60
N ARG A 653 16.25 -13.19 30.47
CA ARG A 653 17.40 -12.72 31.25
C ARG A 653 16.95 -12.23 32.63
N ILE A 654 17.52 -12.73 33.70
CA ILE A 654 17.32 -12.23 35.07
C ILE A 654 17.92 -10.81 35.12
N LYS A 655 17.15 -9.81 35.57
CA LYS A 655 17.59 -8.41 35.57
C LYS A 655 18.91 -8.21 36.29
N ASN A 656 19.77 -7.38 35.72
CA ASN A 656 21.12 -7.06 36.22
C ASN A 656 22.09 -8.23 36.33
N THR A 657 21.83 -9.33 35.64
CA THR A 657 22.75 -10.50 35.58
C THR A 657 22.99 -10.96 34.14
N ASN A 658 23.86 -11.89 33.90
CA ASN A 658 24.01 -12.63 32.66
C ASN A 658 23.51 -14.07 32.76
N THR A 659 22.51 -14.29 33.63
CA THR A 659 21.83 -15.57 33.83
C THR A 659 20.49 -15.60 33.12
N PHE A 660 20.24 -16.66 32.38
CA PHE A 660 19.02 -16.87 31.61
C PHE A 660 18.21 -18.03 32.19
N VAL A 661 16.91 -17.81 32.40
CA VAL A 661 16.03 -18.82 32.99
C VAL A 661 15.08 -19.38 31.93
N SER A 662 14.89 -20.69 31.92
CA SER A 662 13.97 -21.39 31.01
C SER A 662 12.53 -20.89 31.15
N HIS A 663 11.76 -20.93 30.07
CA HIS A 663 10.41 -20.38 29.97
C HIS A 663 9.47 -20.85 31.09
N GLY A 664 9.45 -22.13 31.41
CA GLY A 664 8.58 -22.70 32.46
C GLY A 664 8.92 -22.27 33.89
N LEU A 665 10.10 -21.71 34.10
CA LEU A 665 10.61 -21.28 35.43
C LEU A 665 10.66 -19.75 35.59
N LYS A 666 10.32 -18.98 34.53
CA LYS A 666 10.52 -17.53 34.46
C LYS A 666 9.75 -16.75 35.53
N ASP A 667 8.56 -17.23 35.91
CA ASP A 667 7.69 -16.54 36.86
C ASP A 667 8.23 -16.49 38.31
N ALA A 668 9.28 -17.27 38.60
CA ALA A 668 9.99 -17.25 39.89
C ALA A 668 11.07 -16.16 39.97
N TYR A 669 11.31 -15.42 38.88
CA TYR A 669 12.41 -14.45 38.77
C TYR A 669 11.92 -13.13 38.15
N ASP A 670 12.59 -12.02 38.45
CA ASP A 670 12.37 -10.76 37.75
C ASP A 670 13.20 -10.77 36.45
N VAL A 671 12.53 -11.03 35.33
CA VAL A 671 13.17 -11.27 34.03
C VAL A 671 12.83 -10.22 32.98
N THR A 672 13.73 -10.06 32.01
CA THR A 672 13.51 -9.34 30.76
C THR A 672 13.51 -10.34 29.60
N PRO A 673 12.42 -10.44 28.82
CA PRO A 673 12.40 -11.26 27.62
C PRO A 673 13.28 -10.62 26.54
N LEU A 674 14.12 -11.41 25.89
CA LEU A 674 14.97 -11.00 24.78
C LEU A 674 14.74 -11.93 23.60
N HIS A 675 14.67 -11.38 22.39
CA HIS A 675 14.60 -12.16 21.17
C HIS A 675 15.91 -12.92 20.97
N VAL A 676 15.80 -14.15 20.52
CA VAL A 676 16.94 -15.01 20.16
C VAL A 676 16.80 -15.48 18.71
N ASP A 677 17.94 -15.64 18.04
CA ASP A 677 17.95 -16.08 16.64
C ASP A 677 17.25 -17.44 16.48
N VAL A 678 16.31 -17.50 15.57
CA VAL A 678 15.51 -18.70 15.29
C VAL A 678 16.38 -19.90 14.91
N ASN A 679 17.56 -19.69 14.33
CA ASN A 679 18.51 -20.75 13.98
C ASN A 679 19.22 -21.38 15.19
N LEU A 680 19.16 -20.76 16.38
CA LEU A 680 19.71 -21.29 17.62
C LEU A 680 18.70 -22.12 18.42
N VAL A 681 17.45 -22.24 17.90
CA VAL A 681 16.35 -22.90 18.60
C VAL A 681 15.78 -24.03 17.75
N SER A 682 15.70 -25.22 18.31
CA SER A 682 15.09 -26.39 17.67
C SER A 682 14.01 -26.97 18.56
N SER A 683 12.78 -27.08 18.11
CA SER A 683 11.61 -27.56 18.88
C SER A 683 11.53 -26.91 20.27
N ASP A 684 11.65 -25.57 20.29
CA ASP A 684 11.66 -24.73 21.50
C ASP A 684 12.88 -24.89 22.42
N ILE A 685 13.84 -25.75 22.09
CA ILE A 685 15.06 -25.96 22.86
C ILE A 685 16.17 -25.07 22.29
N LEU A 686 16.77 -24.26 23.17
CA LEU A 686 17.93 -23.43 22.85
C LEU A 686 19.20 -24.25 22.79
N ASP A 687 20.01 -24.05 21.76
CA ASP A 687 21.43 -24.46 21.78
C ASP A 687 22.23 -23.44 22.61
N THR A 688 22.49 -23.79 23.86
CA THR A 688 23.15 -22.91 24.83
C THR A 688 24.59 -22.57 24.46
N GLU A 689 25.30 -23.47 23.79
CA GLU A 689 26.70 -23.24 23.38
C GLU A 689 26.73 -22.29 22.16
N ALA A 690 25.87 -22.54 21.19
CA ALA A 690 25.71 -21.63 20.06
C ALA A 690 25.23 -20.24 20.51
N PHE A 691 24.37 -20.13 21.52
CA PHE A 691 23.93 -18.87 22.10
C PHE A 691 25.09 -18.09 22.75
N ARG A 692 25.99 -18.77 23.50
CA ARG A 692 27.18 -18.11 24.04
C ARG A 692 28.11 -17.58 22.95
N ALA A 693 28.22 -18.30 21.85
CA ALA A 693 29.04 -17.89 20.71
C ALA A 693 28.37 -16.80 19.81
N TRP A 694 27.05 -16.61 19.94
CA TRP A 694 26.30 -15.74 19.08
C TRP A 694 26.66 -14.26 19.24
N ARG A 695 26.89 -13.81 20.49
CA ARG A 695 27.25 -12.42 20.77
C ARG A 695 28.29 -12.35 21.90
N PRO A 696 29.24 -11.41 21.82
CA PRO A 696 30.27 -11.24 22.85
C PRO A 696 29.71 -11.08 24.27
N GLU A 697 28.58 -10.36 24.42
CA GLU A 697 27.94 -10.13 25.71
C GLU A 697 27.31 -11.38 26.35
N TYR A 698 27.20 -12.48 25.62
CA TYR A 698 26.64 -13.76 26.12
C TYR A 698 27.69 -14.85 26.31
N CYS A 699 28.99 -14.58 26.10
CA CYS A 699 30.05 -15.58 26.16
C CYS A 699 30.17 -16.27 27.51
N ASP A 700 29.79 -15.61 28.60
CA ASP A 700 29.77 -16.08 29.98
C ASP A 700 28.35 -16.31 30.52
N ALA A 701 27.35 -16.47 29.64
CA ALA A 701 25.97 -16.65 30.03
C ALA A 701 25.79 -17.97 30.83
N ASP A 702 25.08 -17.87 31.98
CA ASP A 702 24.61 -18.99 32.76
C ASP A 702 23.15 -19.31 32.47
N PHE A 703 22.77 -20.60 32.61
CA PHE A 703 21.43 -21.07 32.30
C PHE A 703 20.78 -21.81 33.45
N ILE A 704 19.57 -21.44 33.82
CA ILE A 704 18.69 -22.19 34.71
C ILE A 704 17.77 -23.04 33.83
N LEU A 705 18.02 -24.33 33.81
CA LEU A 705 17.43 -25.30 32.91
C LEU A 705 16.17 -25.93 33.49
N GLU A 706 15.24 -26.28 32.60
CA GLU A 706 14.05 -27.07 32.90
C GLU A 706 14.25 -28.50 32.38
N ASN A 707 14.26 -29.50 33.30
CA ASN A 707 14.53 -30.90 32.96
C ASN A 707 15.84 -31.12 32.14
N GLY A 708 16.89 -30.36 32.48
CA GLY A 708 18.19 -30.45 31.83
C GLY A 708 18.28 -29.79 30.46
N ARG A 709 17.26 -29.01 30.03
CA ARG A 709 17.19 -28.28 28.75
C ARG A 709 16.75 -26.85 28.99
N TYR A 710 17.17 -25.95 28.10
CA TYR A 710 16.66 -24.58 28.09
C TYR A 710 15.49 -24.47 27.11
N VAL A 711 14.31 -24.24 27.63
CA VAL A 711 13.08 -24.07 26.83
C VAL A 711 12.85 -22.57 26.58
N CYS A 712 12.75 -22.16 25.34
CA CYS A 712 12.41 -20.79 24.92
C CYS A 712 10.90 -20.54 24.99
N GLY A 713 10.50 -19.30 25.27
CA GLY A 713 9.18 -18.83 24.93
C GLY A 713 9.07 -18.53 23.44
N TRP A 714 7.85 -18.32 22.93
CA TRP A 714 7.64 -17.95 21.54
C TRP A 714 6.40 -17.08 21.35
N ALA A 715 6.39 -16.31 20.27
CA ALA A 715 5.24 -15.57 19.77
C ALA A 715 5.29 -15.47 18.25
N VAL A 716 4.12 -15.31 17.65
CA VAL A 716 4.02 -15.01 16.21
C VAL A 716 4.10 -13.49 16.03
N GLU A 717 5.11 -13.03 15.30
CA GLU A 717 5.38 -11.61 15.09
C GLU A 717 5.68 -11.33 13.60
N LYS A 718 5.76 -10.06 13.24
CA LYS A 718 6.26 -9.67 11.92
C LYS A 718 7.67 -10.22 11.71
N MET A 719 7.92 -10.84 10.56
CA MET A 719 9.25 -11.31 10.21
C MET A 719 10.19 -10.13 9.95
N SER A 720 11.22 -9.98 10.78
CA SER A 720 12.21 -8.91 10.67
C SER A 720 13.55 -9.28 11.30
N LYS A 721 14.63 -8.63 10.85
CA LYS A 721 15.98 -8.83 11.41
C LYS A 721 16.07 -8.49 12.89
N SER A 722 15.38 -7.44 13.33
CA SER A 722 15.40 -7.01 14.73
C SER A 722 14.71 -8.00 15.68
N MET A 723 13.83 -8.85 15.15
CA MET A 723 13.15 -9.92 15.89
C MET A 723 13.88 -11.26 15.77
N PHE A 724 14.98 -11.36 15.02
CA PHE A 724 15.77 -12.57 14.79
C PHE A 724 14.95 -13.79 14.36
N ASN A 725 13.84 -13.56 13.65
CA ASN A 725 12.86 -14.56 13.22
C ASN A 725 12.80 -14.72 11.69
N VAL A 726 13.82 -14.24 10.98
CA VAL A 726 13.89 -14.30 9.52
C VAL A 726 14.26 -15.71 9.07
N VAL A 727 13.47 -16.26 8.13
CA VAL A 727 13.77 -17.52 7.44
C VAL A 727 14.26 -17.19 6.02
N ASN A 728 15.48 -17.66 5.70
CA ASN A 728 16.09 -17.45 4.41
C ASN A 728 15.53 -18.45 3.37
N PRO A 729 14.99 -18.02 2.23
CA PRO A 729 14.49 -18.90 1.19
C PRO A 729 15.59 -19.77 0.56
N ASP A 730 16.85 -19.32 0.52
CA ASP A 730 17.95 -20.12 -0.03
C ASP A 730 18.11 -21.45 0.72
N LEU A 731 18.01 -21.45 2.04
CA LEU A 731 18.11 -22.67 2.86
C LEU A 731 16.94 -23.64 2.59
N ILE A 732 15.76 -23.09 2.33
CA ILE A 732 14.58 -23.89 2.00
C ILE A 732 14.71 -24.51 0.60
N VAL A 733 15.14 -23.72 -0.37
CA VAL A 733 15.36 -24.20 -1.75
C VAL A 733 16.47 -25.25 -1.80
N GLU A 734 17.58 -25.06 -1.07
CA GLU A 734 18.66 -26.03 -1.01
C GLU A 734 18.19 -27.37 -0.41
N LYS A 735 17.35 -27.34 0.62
CA LYS A 735 16.89 -28.55 1.32
C LYS A 735 15.74 -29.26 0.60
N TYR A 736 14.77 -28.52 0.06
CA TYR A 736 13.49 -29.04 -0.43
C TYR A 736 13.23 -28.78 -1.91
N GLY A 737 13.93 -27.83 -2.53
CA GLY A 737 13.71 -27.37 -3.89
C GLY A 737 12.75 -26.19 -4.01
N ALA A 738 12.87 -25.48 -5.14
CA ALA A 738 12.07 -24.31 -5.45
C ALA A 738 10.59 -24.65 -5.65
N ASP A 739 10.28 -25.74 -6.37
CA ASP A 739 8.90 -26.17 -6.58
C ASP A 739 8.18 -26.50 -5.27
N THR A 740 8.91 -27.09 -4.29
CA THR A 740 8.37 -27.33 -2.95
C THR A 740 8.06 -26.03 -2.22
N LEU A 741 8.97 -25.05 -2.25
CA LEU A 741 8.76 -23.74 -1.65
C LEU A 741 7.51 -23.07 -2.26
N ARG A 742 7.40 -23.05 -3.59
CA ARG A 742 6.27 -22.46 -4.32
C ARG A 742 4.93 -23.06 -3.89
N LEU A 743 4.84 -24.39 -3.86
CA LEU A 743 3.64 -25.09 -3.40
C LEU A 743 3.32 -24.83 -1.92
N TYR A 744 4.35 -24.81 -1.07
CA TYR A 744 4.14 -24.63 0.36
C TYR A 744 3.63 -23.24 0.70
N GLU A 745 4.18 -22.19 0.10
CA GLU A 745 3.69 -20.81 0.30
C GLU A 745 2.22 -20.66 -0.10
N MET A 746 1.81 -21.32 -1.18
CA MET A 746 0.41 -21.32 -1.61
C MET A 746 -0.48 -22.19 -0.70
N PHE A 747 0.06 -23.25 -0.11
CA PHE A 747 -0.67 -24.16 0.79
C PHE A 747 -0.95 -23.55 2.17
N LEU A 748 -0.12 -22.64 2.67
CA LEU A 748 -0.20 -22.07 4.03
C LEU A 748 -1.56 -21.44 4.37
N GLY A 749 -2.31 -20.95 3.38
CA GLY A 749 -3.63 -20.34 3.59
C GLY A 749 -4.02 -19.37 2.48
N PRO A 750 -5.19 -18.72 2.60
CA PRO A 750 -5.66 -17.74 1.64
C PRO A 750 -4.63 -16.63 1.41
N ILE A 751 -4.44 -16.21 0.15
CA ILE A 751 -3.39 -15.25 -0.23
C ILE A 751 -3.52 -13.91 0.51
N SER A 752 -4.72 -13.44 0.77
CA SER A 752 -4.98 -12.15 1.42
C SER A 752 -4.79 -12.15 2.94
N GLN A 753 -4.61 -13.30 3.56
CA GLN A 753 -4.48 -13.42 5.01
C GLN A 753 -3.03 -13.52 5.45
N SER A 754 -2.70 -12.85 6.54
CA SER A 754 -1.42 -13.06 7.22
C SER A 754 -1.39 -14.42 7.90
N LYS A 755 -0.24 -15.09 7.87
CA LYS A 755 -0.08 -16.47 8.34
C LYS A 755 1.32 -16.72 8.85
N PRO A 756 1.48 -17.54 9.93
CA PRO A 756 2.78 -17.89 10.44
C PRO A 756 3.50 -18.86 9.52
N TRP A 757 4.81 -18.69 9.38
CA TRP A 757 5.67 -19.69 8.77
C TRP A 757 5.91 -20.87 9.72
N ASP A 758 5.67 -22.08 9.24
CA ASP A 758 6.00 -23.34 9.96
C ASP A 758 6.89 -24.21 9.09
N SER A 759 8.16 -24.31 9.45
CA SER A 759 9.13 -25.10 8.71
C SER A 759 8.84 -26.62 8.72
N ASN A 760 7.98 -27.12 9.63
CA ASN A 760 7.63 -28.53 9.70
C ASN A 760 6.57 -28.94 8.66
N GLY A 761 5.73 -27.99 8.19
CA GLY A 761 4.66 -28.27 7.24
C GLY A 761 5.12 -28.54 5.80
N ILE A 762 6.32 -28.08 5.44
CA ILE A 762 6.84 -28.13 4.07
C ILE A 762 7.08 -29.57 3.55
N ASP A 763 7.37 -30.52 4.45
CA ASP A 763 7.57 -31.94 4.12
C ASP A 763 6.39 -32.56 3.38
N GLY A 764 5.16 -32.08 3.65
CA GLY A 764 3.95 -32.54 2.99
C GLY A 764 3.99 -32.26 1.49
N CYS A 765 4.39 -31.05 1.11
CA CYS A 765 4.53 -30.62 -0.30
C CYS A 765 5.68 -31.36 -1.00
N PHE A 766 6.81 -31.55 -0.30
CA PHE A 766 7.94 -32.31 -0.85
C PHE A 766 7.57 -33.78 -1.13
N ARG A 767 6.89 -34.45 -0.20
CA ARG A 767 6.39 -35.82 -0.40
C ARG A 767 5.35 -35.90 -1.51
N PHE A 768 4.53 -34.85 -1.68
CA PHE A 768 3.59 -34.79 -2.78
C PHE A 768 4.31 -34.80 -4.13
N LEU A 769 5.33 -33.94 -4.32
CA LEU A 769 6.12 -33.90 -5.56
C LEU A 769 6.78 -35.25 -5.85
N LYS A 770 7.32 -35.93 -4.86
CA LYS A 770 7.86 -37.31 -5.03
C LYS A 770 6.79 -38.31 -5.49
N ARG A 771 5.57 -38.23 -4.94
CA ARG A 771 4.47 -39.09 -5.38
C ARG A 771 3.99 -38.75 -6.77
N ALA A 772 3.93 -37.44 -7.12
CA ALA A 772 3.59 -37.01 -8.48
C ALA A 772 4.59 -37.53 -9.49
N TRP A 773 5.89 -37.40 -9.21
CA TRP A 773 6.96 -37.98 -10.04
C TRP A 773 6.78 -39.50 -10.25
N ASN A 774 6.50 -40.24 -9.18
CA ASN A 774 6.36 -41.69 -9.21
C ASN A 774 5.16 -42.19 -10.01
N LEU A 775 4.16 -41.36 -10.34
CA LEU A 775 3.09 -41.75 -11.26
C LEU A 775 3.55 -42.04 -12.67
N PHE A 776 4.72 -41.51 -13.07
CA PHE A 776 5.30 -41.65 -14.41
C PHE A 776 6.24 -42.86 -14.51
N PHE A 777 6.50 -43.55 -13.39
CA PHE A 777 7.46 -44.64 -13.33
C PHE A 777 6.88 -45.87 -12.62
N GLU A 778 7.28 -47.05 -13.06
CA GLU A 778 7.13 -48.32 -12.33
C GLU A 778 8.53 -48.81 -11.95
N GLY A 779 8.88 -48.61 -10.68
CA GLY A 779 10.25 -48.73 -10.23
C GLY A 779 11.19 -47.67 -10.83
N GLU A 780 12.13 -48.08 -11.68
CA GLU A 780 13.04 -47.16 -12.39
C GLU A 780 12.66 -46.94 -13.86
N GLU A 781 11.68 -47.71 -14.37
CA GLU A 781 11.26 -47.68 -15.77
C GLU A 781 10.12 -46.68 -16.00
N TRP A 782 10.13 -46.05 -17.19
CA TRP A 782 9.08 -45.17 -17.65
C TRP A 782 7.80 -45.95 -17.90
N ALA A 783 6.70 -45.61 -17.22
CA ALA A 783 5.48 -46.41 -17.21
C ALA A 783 4.32 -45.78 -18.00
N VAL A 784 4.48 -44.60 -18.58
CA VAL A 784 3.41 -43.92 -19.32
C VAL A 784 3.03 -44.72 -20.56
N THR A 785 1.73 -44.95 -20.75
CA THR A 785 1.16 -45.72 -21.85
C THR A 785 0.10 -44.94 -22.62
N GLU A 786 -0.16 -45.36 -23.87
CA GLU A 786 -1.27 -44.84 -24.70
C GLU A 786 -2.64 -45.49 -24.39
N THR A 787 -2.75 -46.18 -23.27
CA THR A 787 -3.98 -46.86 -22.88
C THR A 787 -5.05 -45.80 -22.51
N GLU A 788 -6.27 -46.03 -22.99
CA GLU A 788 -7.42 -45.21 -22.65
C GLU A 788 -7.63 -45.19 -21.13
N PRO A 789 -7.86 -44.01 -20.54
CA PRO A 789 -8.08 -43.91 -19.09
C PRO A 789 -9.42 -44.53 -18.67
N THR A 790 -9.47 -45.04 -17.44
CA THR A 790 -10.71 -45.51 -16.85
C THR A 790 -11.69 -44.35 -16.58
N PRO A 791 -13.00 -44.62 -16.51
CA PRO A 791 -14.00 -43.59 -16.15
C PRO A 791 -13.65 -42.91 -14.82
N GLU A 792 -13.14 -43.66 -13.84
CA GLU A 792 -12.74 -43.13 -12.53
C GLU A 792 -11.56 -42.18 -12.67
N SER A 793 -10.55 -42.54 -13.50
CA SER A 793 -9.37 -41.66 -13.73
C SER A 793 -9.75 -40.39 -14.48
N LEU A 794 -10.70 -40.48 -15.43
CA LEU A 794 -11.27 -39.30 -16.12
C LEU A 794 -12.09 -38.43 -15.19
N LYS A 795 -12.88 -39.02 -14.29
CA LYS A 795 -13.63 -38.28 -13.28
C LYS A 795 -12.69 -37.48 -12.38
N THR A 796 -11.65 -38.09 -11.84
CA THR A 796 -10.60 -37.45 -11.05
C THR A 796 -9.95 -36.27 -11.84
N LEU A 797 -9.60 -36.50 -13.12
CA LEU A 797 -9.00 -35.50 -13.98
C LEU A 797 -9.93 -34.29 -14.17
N HIS A 798 -11.18 -34.49 -14.54
CA HIS A 798 -12.09 -33.37 -14.81
C HIS A 798 -12.51 -32.64 -13.55
N LYS A 799 -12.61 -33.30 -12.38
CA LYS A 799 -12.72 -32.63 -11.08
C LYS A 799 -11.52 -31.73 -10.80
N LEU A 800 -10.31 -32.21 -11.08
CA LEU A 800 -9.08 -31.43 -10.89
C LEU A 800 -9.02 -30.23 -11.83
N ILE A 801 -9.30 -30.41 -13.14
CA ILE A 801 -9.32 -29.31 -14.11
C ILE A 801 -10.28 -28.21 -13.64
N LYS A 802 -11.51 -28.57 -13.29
CA LYS A 802 -12.51 -27.63 -12.82
C LYS A 802 -12.03 -26.89 -11.57
N LYS A 803 -11.61 -27.63 -10.55
CA LYS A 803 -11.20 -27.08 -9.25
C LYS A 803 -10.01 -26.12 -9.39
N VAL A 804 -8.95 -26.51 -10.10
CA VAL A 804 -7.75 -25.69 -10.26
C VAL A 804 -8.04 -24.44 -11.09
N THR A 805 -8.85 -24.57 -12.16
CA THR A 805 -9.25 -23.41 -12.98
C THR A 805 -10.03 -22.38 -12.16
N GLU A 806 -11.08 -22.83 -11.45
CA GLU A 806 -11.88 -21.94 -10.60
C GLU A 806 -11.05 -21.29 -9.48
N ASP A 807 -10.15 -22.05 -8.85
CA ASP A 807 -9.28 -21.55 -7.79
C ASP A 807 -8.28 -20.50 -8.29
N ILE A 808 -7.67 -20.70 -9.46
CA ILE A 808 -6.72 -19.73 -10.04
C ILE A 808 -7.43 -18.40 -10.31
N GLU A 809 -8.63 -18.42 -10.88
CA GLU A 809 -9.39 -17.21 -11.22
C GLU A 809 -9.72 -16.35 -9.98
N VAL A 810 -9.86 -16.98 -8.80
CA VAL A 810 -10.16 -16.28 -7.53
C VAL A 810 -8.99 -16.26 -6.55
N PHE A 811 -7.79 -16.67 -6.98
CA PHE A 811 -6.56 -16.72 -6.16
C PHE A 811 -6.69 -17.63 -4.91
N ALA A 812 -7.50 -18.67 -4.98
CA ALA A 812 -7.69 -19.66 -3.91
C ALA A 812 -6.68 -20.84 -4.01
N TYR A 813 -5.40 -20.53 -4.16
CA TYR A 813 -4.35 -21.52 -4.39
C TYR A 813 -4.19 -22.52 -3.24
N ASN A 814 -4.52 -22.12 -2.01
CA ASN A 814 -4.48 -22.97 -0.83
C ASN A 814 -5.47 -24.16 -0.90
N THR A 815 -6.45 -24.12 -1.79
CA THR A 815 -7.35 -25.24 -2.07
C THR A 815 -6.96 -26.03 -3.32
N SER A 816 -6.20 -25.43 -4.25
CA SER A 816 -5.63 -26.13 -5.41
C SER A 816 -4.58 -27.16 -5.00
N VAL A 817 -3.67 -26.80 -4.07
CA VAL A 817 -2.58 -27.71 -3.65
C VAL A 817 -3.13 -29.01 -3.05
N PRO A 818 -4.10 -29.01 -2.11
CA PRO A 818 -4.75 -30.24 -1.67
C PRO A 818 -5.47 -31.00 -2.79
N ALA A 819 -6.08 -30.30 -3.75
CA ALA A 819 -6.74 -30.95 -4.89
C ALA A 819 -5.76 -31.76 -5.73
N PHE A 820 -4.57 -31.23 -6.00
CA PHE A 820 -3.47 -31.97 -6.62
C PHE A 820 -3.06 -33.19 -5.81
N MET A 821 -2.92 -33.05 -4.48
CA MET A 821 -2.54 -34.17 -3.59
C MET A 821 -3.56 -35.31 -3.62
N ILE A 822 -4.86 -34.97 -3.65
CA ILE A 822 -5.97 -35.95 -3.75
C ILE A 822 -5.90 -36.67 -5.09
N ALA A 823 -5.82 -35.94 -6.21
CA ALA A 823 -5.78 -36.53 -7.55
C ALA A 823 -4.60 -37.48 -7.72
N VAL A 824 -3.40 -37.09 -7.29
CA VAL A 824 -2.20 -37.93 -7.33
C VAL A 824 -2.38 -39.21 -6.48
N SER A 825 -3.04 -39.11 -5.33
CA SER A 825 -3.31 -40.27 -4.48
C SER A 825 -4.34 -41.24 -5.13
N GLU A 826 -5.41 -40.70 -5.74
CA GLU A 826 -6.43 -41.48 -6.46
C GLU A 826 -5.83 -42.20 -7.66
N TRP A 827 -5.06 -41.51 -8.53
CA TRP A 827 -4.39 -42.11 -9.69
C TRP A 827 -3.36 -43.16 -9.25
N GLY A 828 -2.65 -42.94 -8.16
CA GLY A 828 -1.74 -43.95 -7.60
C GLY A 828 -2.46 -45.23 -7.17
N GLN A 829 -3.64 -45.11 -6.51
CA GLN A 829 -4.48 -46.25 -6.16
C GLN A 829 -5.08 -46.95 -7.41
N GLN A 830 -5.48 -46.17 -8.41
CA GLN A 830 -6.02 -46.66 -9.67
C GLN A 830 -4.94 -47.26 -10.61
N LYS A 831 -3.66 -47.11 -10.26
CA LYS A 831 -2.49 -47.45 -11.13
C LYS A 831 -2.61 -46.80 -12.52
N CYS A 832 -2.99 -45.54 -12.57
CA CYS A 832 -3.25 -44.81 -13.80
C CYS A 832 -1.90 -44.37 -14.42
N HIS A 833 -1.55 -44.92 -15.57
CA HIS A 833 -0.39 -44.54 -16.36
C HIS A 833 -0.80 -44.00 -17.76
N SER A 834 -2.08 -43.65 -17.94
CA SER A 834 -2.55 -43.09 -19.20
C SER A 834 -1.90 -41.75 -19.53
N ARG A 835 -1.31 -41.66 -20.74
CA ARG A 835 -0.70 -40.42 -21.24
C ARG A 835 -1.68 -39.25 -21.17
N LEU A 836 -2.92 -39.41 -21.59
CA LEU A 836 -3.92 -38.36 -21.62
C LEU A 836 -4.11 -37.73 -20.23
N VAL A 837 -4.22 -38.57 -19.19
CA VAL A 837 -4.38 -38.07 -17.80
C VAL A 837 -3.12 -37.40 -17.30
N LEU A 838 -1.97 -38.06 -17.47
CA LEU A 838 -0.70 -37.59 -16.92
C LEU A 838 -0.16 -36.36 -17.63
N GLU A 839 -0.34 -36.27 -18.95
CA GLU A 839 0.04 -35.09 -19.74
C GLU A 839 -0.82 -33.86 -19.37
N THR A 840 -2.13 -34.06 -19.24
CA THR A 840 -3.05 -33.01 -18.76
C THR A 840 -2.71 -32.56 -17.33
N PHE A 841 -2.37 -33.49 -16.44
CA PHE A 841 -1.93 -33.18 -15.09
C PHE A 841 -0.66 -32.33 -15.09
N VAL A 842 0.30 -32.60 -15.95
CA VAL A 842 1.54 -31.79 -16.09
C VAL A 842 1.21 -30.34 -16.45
N ILE A 843 0.29 -30.10 -17.38
CA ILE A 843 -0.15 -28.76 -17.78
C ILE A 843 -0.78 -28.03 -16.58
N LEU A 844 -1.65 -28.71 -15.81
CA LEU A 844 -2.28 -28.11 -14.61
C LEU A 844 -1.27 -27.79 -13.52
N LEU A 845 -0.23 -28.63 -13.36
CA LEU A 845 0.80 -28.47 -12.34
C LEU A 845 1.81 -27.38 -12.69
N ALA A 846 2.04 -27.13 -13.98
CA ALA A 846 3.09 -26.23 -14.48
C ALA A 846 3.07 -24.82 -13.86
N PRO A 847 1.95 -24.14 -13.63
CA PRO A 847 1.94 -22.85 -12.95
C PRO A 847 2.46 -22.90 -11.50
N PHE A 848 2.21 -23.98 -10.80
CA PHE A 848 2.53 -24.16 -9.37
C PHE A 848 3.95 -24.68 -9.16
N ALA A 849 4.36 -25.68 -9.93
CA ALA A 849 5.65 -26.36 -9.84
C ALA A 849 6.29 -26.48 -11.25
N PRO A 850 6.84 -25.38 -11.76
CA PRO A 850 7.24 -25.29 -13.17
C PRO A 850 8.42 -26.20 -13.55
N HIS A 851 9.36 -26.46 -12.62
CA HIS A 851 10.55 -27.23 -12.97
C HIS A 851 10.25 -28.73 -13.17
N ILE A 852 9.52 -29.34 -12.23
CA ILE A 852 9.11 -30.76 -12.38
C ILE A 852 8.16 -30.91 -13.56
N ALA A 853 7.25 -29.95 -13.78
CA ALA A 853 6.33 -29.99 -14.90
C ALA A 853 7.07 -29.92 -16.24
N GLU A 854 8.03 -29.04 -16.39
CA GLU A 854 8.85 -28.93 -17.60
C GLU A 854 9.65 -30.22 -17.87
N GLU A 855 10.26 -30.81 -16.84
CA GLU A 855 10.99 -32.07 -16.97
C GLU A 855 10.07 -33.23 -17.42
N LEU A 856 8.89 -33.36 -16.79
CA LEU A 856 7.92 -34.39 -17.16
C LEU A 856 7.35 -34.19 -18.57
N TRP A 857 7.09 -32.93 -18.96
CA TRP A 857 6.62 -32.55 -20.28
C TRP A 857 7.57 -33.00 -21.39
N HIS A 858 8.87 -32.71 -21.21
CA HIS A 858 9.89 -33.15 -22.16
C HIS A 858 10.11 -34.67 -22.16
N ARG A 859 9.96 -35.34 -21.01
CA ARG A 859 9.99 -36.81 -20.95
C ARG A 859 8.79 -37.47 -21.62
N LEU A 860 7.66 -36.78 -21.71
CA LEU A 860 6.51 -37.20 -22.52
C LEU A 860 6.76 -37.05 -24.02
N GLY A 861 7.89 -36.49 -24.45
CA GLY A 861 8.33 -36.40 -25.85
C GLY A 861 8.06 -35.03 -26.51
N HIS A 862 7.63 -34.04 -25.78
CA HIS A 862 7.45 -32.68 -26.30
C HIS A 862 8.78 -31.93 -26.40
N ALA A 863 8.99 -31.24 -27.53
CA ALA A 863 10.18 -30.43 -27.75
C ALA A 863 10.03 -28.99 -27.27
N GLU A 864 8.80 -28.47 -27.31
CA GLU A 864 8.45 -27.11 -26.88
C GLU A 864 8.22 -27.06 -25.37
N THR A 865 8.35 -25.85 -24.79
CA THR A 865 8.08 -25.65 -23.35
C THR A 865 6.63 -25.93 -23.01
N VAL A 866 6.38 -26.46 -21.81
CA VAL A 866 5.02 -26.65 -21.27
C VAL A 866 4.24 -25.32 -21.17
N CYS A 867 4.96 -24.18 -21.06
CA CYS A 867 4.34 -22.86 -20.99
C CYS A 867 3.58 -22.46 -22.25
N ASP A 868 3.84 -23.12 -23.41
CA ASP A 868 3.16 -22.87 -24.69
C ASP A 868 2.05 -23.92 -24.98
N ALA A 869 1.81 -24.86 -24.05
CA ALA A 869 0.66 -25.75 -24.12
C ALA A 869 -0.66 -24.99 -23.97
N THR A 870 -1.76 -25.66 -24.22
CA THR A 870 -3.10 -25.10 -24.08
C THR A 870 -3.71 -25.53 -22.73
N TRP A 871 -4.28 -24.59 -21.98
CA TRP A 871 -4.98 -24.89 -20.73
C TRP A 871 -6.17 -25.82 -20.98
N PRO A 872 -6.28 -26.94 -20.24
CA PRO A 872 -7.32 -27.94 -20.49
C PRO A 872 -8.69 -27.45 -20.06
N GLN A 873 -9.72 -27.88 -20.80
CA GLN A 873 -11.12 -27.63 -20.48
C GLN A 873 -11.74 -28.84 -19.78
N PHE A 874 -12.50 -28.62 -18.73
CA PHE A 874 -13.26 -29.71 -18.11
C PHE A 874 -14.54 -29.99 -18.88
N ASN A 875 -14.99 -31.25 -18.82
CA ASN A 875 -16.22 -31.68 -19.41
C ASN A 875 -17.17 -32.15 -18.31
N GLU A 876 -18.31 -31.48 -18.18
CA GLU A 876 -19.32 -31.77 -17.14
C GLU A 876 -19.89 -33.19 -17.22
N ALA A 877 -19.85 -33.86 -18.40
CA ALA A 877 -20.29 -35.22 -18.54
C ALA A 877 -19.55 -36.18 -17.60
N PHE A 878 -18.23 -35.93 -17.37
CA PHE A 878 -17.41 -36.73 -16.46
C PHE A 878 -17.56 -36.33 -14.98
N LEU A 879 -18.23 -35.22 -14.68
CA LEU A 879 -18.45 -34.74 -13.31
C LEU A 879 -19.73 -35.28 -12.69
N LYS A 880 -20.60 -35.91 -13.48
CA LYS A 880 -21.84 -36.52 -12.98
C LYS A 880 -21.50 -37.59 -11.94
N GLU A 881 -22.10 -37.43 -10.78
CA GLU A 881 -22.02 -38.47 -9.76
C GLU A 881 -23.10 -39.53 -10.05
N ASP A 882 -22.66 -40.73 -10.33
CA ASP A 882 -23.59 -41.88 -10.49
C ASP A 882 -24.09 -42.38 -9.14
N THR A 883 -23.40 -42.01 -8.06
CA THR A 883 -23.74 -42.41 -6.69
C THR A 883 -23.72 -41.23 -5.72
N VAL A 884 -24.57 -41.27 -4.72
CA VAL A 884 -24.63 -40.38 -3.57
C VAL A 884 -24.36 -41.14 -2.29
N THR A 885 -23.40 -40.71 -1.49
CA THR A 885 -23.11 -41.32 -0.19
C THR A 885 -24.03 -40.73 0.87
N LEU A 886 -24.88 -41.60 1.47
CA LEU A 886 -25.79 -41.22 2.54
C LEU A 886 -25.32 -41.78 3.88
N GLY A 887 -25.38 -40.98 4.94
CA GLY A 887 -25.16 -41.42 6.30
C GLY A 887 -26.34 -42.28 6.78
N ILE A 888 -26.08 -43.49 7.28
CA ILE A 888 -27.08 -44.39 7.87
C ILE A 888 -27.10 -44.19 9.37
N SER A 889 -28.26 -43.72 9.86
CA SER A 889 -28.46 -43.40 11.27
C SER A 889 -29.52 -44.32 11.88
N PHE A 890 -29.29 -44.66 13.15
CA PHE A 890 -30.26 -45.37 13.99
C PHE A 890 -30.64 -44.48 15.18
N ASN A 891 -31.93 -44.18 15.27
CA ASN A 891 -32.48 -43.27 16.26
C ASN A 891 -31.71 -41.94 16.35
N GLY A 892 -31.42 -41.33 15.15
CA GLY A 892 -30.76 -40.05 15.02
C GLY A 892 -29.23 -40.06 15.17
N LYS A 893 -28.58 -41.20 15.39
CA LYS A 893 -27.14 -41.33 15.51
C LYS A 893 -26.54 -42.04 14.31
N THR A 894 -25.74 -41.35 13.47
CA THR A 894 -25.10 -41.92 12.31
C THR A 894 -24.07 -43.00 12.72
N ARG A 895 -24.13 -44.13 12.05
CA ARG A 895 -23.30 -45.28 12.35
C ARG A 895 -22.33 -45.69 11.28
N PHE A 896 -22.72 -45.55 10.02
CA PHE A 896 -21.92 -45.83 8.84
C PHE A 896 -22.47 -45.05 7.63
N THR A 897 -21.86 -45.20 6.49
CA THR A 897 -22.33 -44.63 5.22
C THR A 897 -22.54 -45.74 4.18
N LEU A 898 -23.47 -45.50 3.24
CA LEU A 898 -23.68 -46.33 2.07
C LEU A 898 -23.80 -45.46 0.83
N ASP A 899 -23.31 -45.98 -0.29
CA ASP A 899 -23.41 -45.34 -1.60
C ASP A 899 -24.69 -45.84 -2.32
N PHE A 900 -25.46 -44.91 -2.85
CA PHE A 900 -26.69 -45.16 -3.58
C PHE A 900 -26.58 -44.50 -4.96
N PRO A 901 -27.19 -45.12 -6.01
CA PRO A 901 -27.33 -44.40 -7.28
C PRO A 901 -28.05 -43.06 -7.09
N VAL A 902 -27.64 -42.01 -7.80
CA VAL A 902 -28.23 -40.66 -7.66
C VAL A 902 -29.71 -40.65 -8.02
N ASP A 903 -30.12 -41.55 -8.93
CA ASP A 903 -31.48 -41.75 -9.39
C ASP A 903 -32.27 -42.79 -8.58
N ALA A 904 -31.67 -43.34 -7.51
CA ALA A 904 -32.35 -44.29 -6.63
C ALA A 904 -33.55 -43.66 -5.97
N ASP A 905 -34.71 -44.29 -6.10
CA ASP A 905 -35.91 -43.87 -5.44
C ASP A 905 -35.85 -44.12 -3.93
N LYS A 906 -36.75 -43.48 -3.21
CA LYS A 906 -36.78 -43.54 -1.76
C LYS A 906 -36.95 -44.99 -1.25
N ALA A 907 -37.75 -45.82 -1.93
CA ALA A 907 -38.00 -47.18 -1.55
C ALA A 907 -36.76 -48.06 -1.73
N ALA A 908 -36.00 -47.86 -2.82
CA ALA A 908 -34.73 -48.56 -3.06
C ALA A 908 -33.69 -48.19 -1.98
N ILE A 909 -33.60 -46.90 -1.60
CA ILE A 909 -32.68 -46.42 -0.55
C ILE A 909 -33.06 -47.03 0.81
N GLU A 910 -34.35 -47.02 1.17
CA GLU A 910 -34.84 -47.61 2.41
C GLU A 910 -34.53 -49.10 2.49
N LYS A 911 -34.79 -49.84 1.42
CA LYS A 911 -34.56 -51.28 1.32
C LYS A 911 -33.08 -51.62 1.46
N ALA A 912 -32.22 -50.95 0.69
CA ALA A 912 -30.77 -51.17 0.73
C ALA A 912 -30.17 -50.82 2.08
N ALA A 913 -30.64 -49.73 2.75
CA ALA A 913 -30.21 -49.37 4.08
C ALA A 913 -30.60 -50.39 5.15
N LEU A 914 -31.75 -51.03 5.04
CA LEU A 914 -32.18 -52.07 5.97
C LEU A 914 -31.48 -53.42 5.70
N GLU A 915 -31.18 -53.75 4.46
CA GLU A 915 -30.56 -55.01 4.05
C GLU A 915 -29.02 -54.99 4.20
N ALA A 916 -28.41 -53.82 4.37
CA ALA A 916 -26.96 -53.65 4.54
C ALA A 916 -26.43 -54.52 5.68
N GLU A 917 -25.31 -55.21 5.44
CA GLU A 917 -24.67 -56.07 6.44
C GLU A 917 -24.35 -55.30 7.73
N GLN A 918 -23.91 -54.05 7.61
CA GLN A 918 -23.62 -53.18 8.78
C GLN A 918 -24.88 -52.82 9.58
N SER A 919 -26.09 -52.90 8.98
CA SER A 919 -27.38 -52.61 9.66
C SER A 919 -27.81 -53.75 10.57
N ARG A 920 -27.44 -54.99 10.26
CA ARG A 920 -27.91 -56.22 10.96
C ARG A 920 -27.72 -56.12 12.48
N LYS A 921 -26.55 -55.72 12.95
CA LYS A 921 -26.23 -55.60 14.39
C LYS A 921 -27.07 -54.56 15.14
N TYR A 922 -27.68 -53.62 14.42
CA TYR A 922 -28.54 -52.61 15.03
C TYR A 922 -30.02 -52.99 14.96
N LEU A 923 -30.38 -53.86 14.04
CA LEU A 923 -31.73 -54.36 13.82
C LEU A 923 -32.04 -55.64 14.66
N GLU A 924 -31.04 -56.34 15.15
CA GLU A 924 -31.19 -57.58 15.92
C GLU A 924 -31.99 -57.33 17.20
N GLY A 925 -33.15 -57.98 17.31
CA GLY A 925 -34.04 -57.82 18.46
C GLY A 925 -34.84 -56.51 18.55
N MET A 926 -34.82 -55.71 17.51
CA MET A 926 -35.53 -54.44 17.41
C MET A 926 -36.55 -54.41 16.29
N GLU A 927 -37.67 -53.70 16.47
CA GLU A 927 -38.67 -53.47 15.43
C GLU A 927 -38.44 -52.13 14.73
N VAL A 928 -38.46 -52.10 13.39
CA VAL A 928 -38.33 -50.86 12.62
C VAL A 928 -39.67 -50.09 12.67
N ALA A 929 -39.70 -48.97 13.37
CA ALA A 929 -40.88 -48.14 13.47
C ALA A 929 -41.09 -47.27 12.23
N LYS A 930 -39.99 -46.72 11.65
CA LYS A 930 -40.02 -45.87 10.48
C LYS A 930 -38.61 -45.70 9.91
N VAL A 931 -38.51 -45.56 8.58
CA VAL A 931 -37.32 -45.13 7.89
C VAL A 931 -37.56 -43.74 7.32
N ILE A 932 -36.67 -42.81 7.60
CA ILE A 932 -36.74 -41.43 7.12
C ILE A 932 -35.56 -41.22 6.18
N VAL A 933 -35.81 -41.04 4.90
CA VAL A 933 -34.81 -40.69 3.91
C VAL A 933 -34.84 -39.18 3.65
N VAL A 934 -33.77 -38.50 3.90
CA VAL A 934 -33.53 -37.11 3.51
C VAL A 934 -32.63 -37.11 2.29
N PRO A 935 -33.14 -36.81 1.09
CA PRO A 935 -32.36 -36.86 -0.15
C PRO A 935 -31.04 -36.07 -0.06
N GLY A 936 -29.98 -36.69 -0.51
CA GLY A 936 -28.63 -36.09 -0.52
C GLY A 936 -27.96 -35.90 0.86
N ARG A 937 -28.60 -36.39 1.96
CA ARG A 937 -28.05 -36.16 3.31
C ARG A 937 -27.93 -37.40 4.17
N ILE A 938 -29.06 -38.04 4.49
CA ILE A 938 -29.06 -39.06 5.53
C ILE A 938 -30.27 -40.01 5.40
N VAL A 939 -30.08 -41.25 5.82
CA VAL A 939 -31.16 -42.21 6.08
C VAL A 939 -31.23 -42.48 7.58
N ASN A 940 -32.35 -42.18 8.22
CA ASN A 940 -32.52 -42.41 9.65
C ASN A 940 -33.53 -43.54 9.90
N ILE A 941 -33.08 -44.63 10.45
CA ILE A 941 -33.88 -45.78 10.83
C ILE A 941 -34.33 -45.62 12.29
N VAL A 942 -35.58 -45.40 12.51
CA VAL A 942 -36.18 -45.28 13.85
C VAL A 942 -36.59 -46.66 14.34
N LEU A 943 -35.98 -47.07 15.43
CA LEU A 943 -36.20 -48.36 16.06
C LEU A 943 -37.03 -48.22 17.35
N LYS A 944 -37.92 -49.19 17.60
CA LYS A 944 -38.59 -49.41 18.87
C LYS A 944 -38.26 -50.82 19.38
N LYS A 945 -38.37 -51.00 20.71
CA LYS A 945 -38.23 -52.34 21.33
C LYS A 945 -39.49 -53.17 21.12
#